data_2e73fd20fb6f10c9aec5cf17034259e2
#
_entry.id   2e73fd20fb6f10c9aec5cf17034259e2
#
_cell.length_a   1.000
_cell.length_b   1.000
_cell.length_c   1.000
_cell.angle_alpha   90.00
_cell.angle_beta   90.00
_cell.angle_gamma   90.00
#
_symmetry.space_group_name_H-M   'P 1'
#
loop_
_entity.id
_entity.type
_entity.pdbx_description
1 polymer ?
#
loop_
_entity_poly.entity_id
_entity_poly.type
_entity_poly.pdbx_seq_one_letter_code
_entity_poly.pdbx_strand_id
1 'polypeptide(L)'
;MTWLALRLRDSLLRTVLVALVFSLASLPALATALGNVRGLVHDPDHRPIQGAEVTLRALNLQWSKTVVSNDEGEFQFDAVEAGEYQVEVTAPGFAPQQQRILVTTGRALELHFPMRVAPVTRSIEVSAEPATVDTTSSTTQSVIERRQIVTTPGAQQANSLAMITDYVPSAVIAHDQLHIRGGHQVTWMLDGVPMPNTSIATNVGPQFDPKDIDSIEVQRGGYTAEYGDRTYGVFNVITRSGFERSNEGEVVASYGSFHGTDDQLSFGSHSERFAYYASVAGNRSDLGLETPSPQVLHDLGTGLSAFTSLIFNVTPSDQVRLLASARGDHYQVPNTPEQQAAGIRDTEDERDVFVNFSWIHTVSSGVVLTVSPFYHFNRAHYLGGPEDTPVSPEQDLGSNYVGGVSTLGVVRGKHNARFGVQVFGEHDNAFFAVTTPGDAASLSSRVITWGDVEAAFLEDQYRATSWLTLNGGVRLTRFSSAFTETAADPRIGAAIDLPRLGWVLHGFYGRYYQPPPLLTVSGPVLALAATEGFGFLPLHGERDEQWEAGLTIPVRGWVLETTYFHTAAKNYFDHDVLGNSNIFFPLTIARARIHGWETTLRSPRIAGRLQLYLAYSHQYAQGAGGVTGGLTDFEPPDSGYFFLDHDQRDTLSTGFYLGLPWRSWASGNVAYGSGFLDGDGPAHLSPHTTVDLALGKSFGEDWSVQIAGLNLSNHRYLLDNSNTFGGTHYVNPRQVIFQVRYRFHY
;
A
#
# COMPACT_ATOMS: atom_id res chain seq x y z
N MET A 1 42.20 12.48 -22.12
CA MET A 1 42.61 12.51 -20.71
C MET A 1 41.53 13.09 -19.78
N THR A 2 40.74 14.02 -20.21
CA THR A 2 39.68 14.66 -19.37
C THR A 2 38.49 13.73 -19.05
N TRP A 3 38.15 12.80 -19.91
CA TRP A 3 37.00 11.89 -19.72
C TRP A 3 37.27 10.76 -18.71
N LEU A 4 38.52 10.27 -18.65
CA LEU A 4 38.95 9.29 -17.66
C LEU A 4 39.06 9.89 -16.25
N ALA A 5 39.44 11.16 -16.13
CA ALA A 5 39.53 11.86 -14.88
C ALA A 5 38.14 12.19 -14.28
N LEU A 6 37.12 12.46 -15.10
CA LEU A 6 35.74 12.65 -14.67
C LEU A 6 35.13 11.33 -14.16
N ARG A 7 35.31 10.21 -14.87
CA ARG A 7 34.86 8.89 -14.39
C ARG A 7 35.56 8.43 -13.12
N LEU A 8 36.85 8.69 -12.98
CA LEU A 8 37.59 8.39 -11.75
C LEU A 8 37.12 9.24 -10.57
N ARG A 9 36.80 10.51 -10.82
CA ARG A 9 36.26 11.41 -9.77
C ARG A 9 34.85 10.98 -9.33
N ASP A 10 33.99 10.61 -10.27
CA ASP A 10 32.63 10.12 -9.95
C ASP A 10 32.69 8.74 -9.29
N SER A 11 33.57 7.85 -9.71
CA SER A 11 33.83 6.58 -9.04
C SER A 11 34.40 6.76 -7.65
N LEU A 12 35.32 7.73 -7.43
CA LEU A 12 35.87 8.05 -6.11
C LEU A 12 34.80 8.67 -5.20
N LEU A 13 33.95 9.57 -5.73
CA LEU A 13 32.82 10.14 -4.99
C LEU A 13 31.81 9.05 -4.60
N ARG A 14 31.49 8.14 -5.51
CA ARG A 14 30.63 6.99 -5.24
C ARG A 14 31.25 6.05 -4.20
N THR A 15 32.54 5.76 -4.30
CA THR A 15 33.27 4.93 -3.33
C THR A 15 33.34 5.64 -1.98
N VAL A 16 33.53 6.95 -1.94
CA VAL A 16 33.53 7.75 -0.72
C VAL A 16 32.12 7.86 -0.14
N LEU A 17 31.07 8.05 -0.96
CA LEU A 17 29.67 8.07 -0.50
C LEU A 17 29.24 6.68 -0.01
N VAL A 18 29.57 5.62 -0.74
CA VAL A 18 29.34 4.23 -0.32
C VAL A 18 30.19 3.90 0.92
N ALA A 19 31.44 4.33 0.99
CA ALA A 19 32.27 4.18 2.19
C ALA A 19 31.79 5.05 3.35
N LEU A 20 31.21 6.23 3.10
CA LEU A 20 30.56 7.07 4.12
C LEU A 20 29.25 6.44 4.61
N VAL A 21 28.43 5.90 3.71
CA VAL A 21 27.25 5.11 4.05
C VAL A 21 27.66 3.83 4.79
N PHE A 22 28.73 3.13 4.35
CA PHE A 22 29.25 1.97 5.07
C PHE A 22 30.02 2.33 6.35
N SER A 23 30.66 3.50 6.47
CA SER A 23 31.30 3.94 7.70
C SER A 23 30.28 4.57 8.68
N LEU A 24 29.17 5.11 8.21
CA LEU A 24 27.99 5.39 9.01
C LEU A 24 27.23 4.10 9.37
N ALA A 25 27.29 3.07 8.52
CA ALA A 25 26.77 1.71 8.77
C ALA A 25 27.64 0.86 9.71
N SER A 26 28.84 1.30 10.05
CA SER A 26 29.64 0.69 11.13
C SER A 26 29.23 1.16 12.54
N LEU A 27 28.32 2.12 12.64
CA LEU A 27 27.48 2.33 13.81
C LEU A 27 26.24 1.43 13.63
N PRO A 28 25.81 0.64 14.63
CA PRO A 28 24.63 -0.22 14.49
C PRO A 28 23.39 0.65 14.26
N ALA A 29 22.80 0.55 13.08
CA ALA A 29 21.76 1.44 12.57
C ALA A 29 20.54 0.65 12.04
N LEU A 30 19.24 1.13 12.18
CA LEU A 30 18.05 0.30 11.83
C LEU A 30 16.69 1.03 11.88
N ALA A 31 15.66 0.73 11.09
CA ALA A 31 14.36 1.40 11.04
C ALA A 31 13.09 0.54 11.20
N THR A 32 11.98 1.15 11.65
CA THR A 32 10.63 0.56 11.67
C THR A 32 9.53 1.62 11.61
N ALA A 33 8.36 1.17 11.14
CA ALA A 33 7.10 1.90 11.17
C ALA A 33 6.63 2.14 12.62
N LEU A 34 7.03 3.25 13.20
CA LEU A 34 6.65 3.64 14.55
C LEU A 34 5.95 4.99 14.58
N GLY A 35 4.92 5.08 15.42
CA GLY A 35 4.30 6.32 15.83
C GLY A 35 4.81 6.81 17.17
N ASN A 36 4.43 8.03 17.53
CA ASN A 36 4.57 8.59 18.86
C ASN A 36 3.19 8.92 19.40
N VAL A 37 2.98 8.72 20.70
CA VAL A 37 1.74 9.10 21.40
C VAL A 37 2.12 10.10 22.48
N ARG A 38 1.54 11.29 22.46
CA ARG A 38 1.70 12.30 23.48
C ARG A 38 0.36 12.87 23.91
N GLY A 39 0.31 13.50 25.05
CA GLY A 39 -0.92 14.14 25.47
C GLY A 39 -0.78 14.95 26.75
N LEU A 40 -1.91 15.54 27.13
CA LEU A 40 -2.03 16.41 28.30
C LEU A 40 -3.07 15.83 29.25
N VAL A 41 -2.74 15.76 30.52
CA VAL A 41 -3.66 15.41 31.64
C VAL A 41 -3.91 16.63 32.48
N HIS A 42 -5.18 17.03 32.66
CA HIS A 42 -5.58 18.18 33.45
C HIS A 42 -6.88 17.95 34.22
N ASP A 43 -7.13 18.79 35.23
CA ASP A 43 -8.36 18.81 36.00
C ASP A 43 -9.51 19.54 35.26
N PRO A 44 -10.75 19.57 35.78
CA PRO A 44 -11.89 20.30 35.16
C PRO A 44 -11.65 21.80 34.99
N ASP A 45 -10.76 22.40 35.77
CA ASP A 45 -10.39 23.82 35.69
C ASP A 45 -9.20 24.06 34.76
N HIS A 46 -8.85 23.07 33.93
CA HIS A 46 -7.68 23.09 33.01
C HIS A 46 -6.31 23.24 33.68
N ARG A 47 -6.18 22.87 34.97
CA ARG A 47 -4.87 22.85 35.63
C ARG A 47 -4.17 21.53 35.33
N PRO A 48 -2.88 21.55 34.97
CA PRO A 48 -2.13 20.34 34.70
C PRO A 48 -2.07 19.42 35.92
N ILE A 49 -2.20 18.13 35.71
CA ILE A 49 -2.03 17.11 36.75
C ILE A 49 -0.66 16.48 36.59
N GLN A 50 0.25 16.82 37.49
CA GLN A 50 1.54 16.19 37.62
C GLN A 50 1.42 14.81 38.30
N GLY A 51 2.19 13.83 37.84
CA GLY A 51 2.27 12.52 38.47
C GLY A 51 1.08 11.61 38.13
N ALA A 52 0.26 11.95 37.14
CA ALA A 52 -0.73 11.02 36.61
C ALA A 52 -0.04 9.84 35.92
N GLU A 53 -0.43 8.64 36.27
CA GLU A 53 0.05 7.43 35.63
C GLU A 53 -0.75 7.17 34.34
N VAL A 54 -0.04 7.14 33.20
CA VAL A 54 -0.62 6.91 31.89
C VAL A 54 -0.09 5.56 31.37
N THR A 55 -0.99 4.62 31.16
CA THR A 55 -0.66 3.29 30.66
C THR A 55 -1.20 3.12 29.24
N LEU A 56 -0.31 2.86 28.29
CA LEU A 56 -0.61 2.49 26.92
C LEU A 56 -0.55 0.97 26.80
N ARG A 57 -1.67 0.34 26.44
CA ARG A 57 -1.80 -1.12 26.28
C ARG A 57 -2.25 -1.45 24.88
N ALA A 58 -1.51 -2.31 24.18
CA ALA A 58 -1.94 -2.84 22.90
C ALA A 58 -3.19 -3.73 23.05
N LEU A 59 -4.15 -3.60 22.13
CA LEU A 59 -5.39 -4.40 22.18
C LEU A 59 -5.20 -5.80 21.60
N ASN A 60 -4.30 -5.92 20.63
CA ASN A 60 -4.03 -7.16 19.90
C ASN A 60 -2.71 -7.82 20.31
N LEU A 61 -1.93 -7.17 21.18
CA LEU A 61 -0.61 -7.60 21.62
C LEU A 61 -0.56 -7.71 23.14
N GLN A 62 0.22 -8.64 23.68
CA GLN A 62 0.53 -8.66 25.12
C GLN A 62 1.64 -7.65 25.45
N TRP A 63 1.42 -6.39 25.12
CA TRP A 63 2.36 -5.31 25.34
C TRP A 63 1.69 -4.14 26.06
N SER A 64 2.38 -3.58 27.04
CA SER A 64 1.96 -2.34 27.69
C SER A 64 3.18 -1.56 28.16
N LYS A 65 3.06 -0.24 28.15
CA LYS A 65 4.07 0.71 28.64
C LYS A 65 3.39 1.75 29.51
N THR A 66 3.99 2.11 30.64
CA THR A 66 3.47 3.14 31.55
C THR A 66 4.47 4.29 31.64
N VAL A 67 3.95 5.52 31.57
CA VAL A 67 4.71 6.76 31.82
C VAL A 67 3.96 7.61 32.82
N VAL A 68 4.62 8.63 33.35
CA VAL A 68 4.04 9.56 34.34
C VAL A 68 4.05 10.97 33.76
N SER A 69 2.97 11.72 33.92
CA SER A 69 2.89 13.10 33.46
C SER A 69 3.84 14.02 34.20
N ASN A 70 4.44 14.97 33.47
CA ASN A 70 5.36 15.98 34.00
C ASN A 70 4.61 17.11 34.76
N ASP A 71 5.34 18.17 35.19
CA ASP A 71 4.80 19.32 35.90
C ASP A 71 3.85 20.18 35.05
N GLU A 72 3.92 20.07 33.72
CA GLU A 72 2.99 20.67 32.78
C GLU A 72 1.80 19.75 32.43
N GLY A 73 1.71 18.58 33.09
CA GLY A 73 0.67 17.57 32.85
C GLY A 73 0.87 16.76 31.57
N GLU A 74 2.01 16.93 30.89
CA GLU A 74 2.29 16.26 29.61
C GLU A 74 2.84 14.87 29.84
N PHE A 75 2.49 13.96 28.93
CA PHE A 75 3.08 12.62 28.84
C PHE A 75 3.45 12.28 27.41
N GLN A 76 4.40 11.36 27.22
CA GLN A 76 4.84 10.92 25.90
C GLN A 76 5.29 9.46 25.90
N PHE A 77 4.83 8.73 24.87
CA PHE A 77 5.32 7.41 24.50
C PHE A 77 6.03 7.54 23.16
N ASP A 78 7.30 7.18 23.13
CA ASP A 78 8.12 7.17 21.94
C ASP A 78 8.21 5.76 21.37
N ALA A 79 8.37 5.67 20.04
CA ALA A 79 8.60 4.42 19.33
C ALA A 79 7.52 3.37 19.61
N VAL A 80 6.24 3.77 19.46
CA VAL A 80 5.08 2.90 19.58
C VAL A 80 4.81 2.26 18.22
N GLU A 81 4.63 0.95 18.19
CA GLU A 81 4.25 0.25 16.96
C GLU A 81 2.91 0.76 16.42
N ALA A 82 2.73 0.74 15.09
CA ALA A 82 1.43 1.02 14.50
C ALA A 82 0.43 -0.06 14.94
N GLY A 83 -0.79 0.34 15.30
CA GLY A 83 -1.82 -0.59 15.77
C GLY A 83 -2.83 0.03 16.72
N GLU A 84 -3.78 -0.78 17.20
CA GLU A 84 -4.82 -0.38 18.14
C GLU A 84 -4.33 -0.49 19.59
N TYR A 85 -4.54 0.58 20.35
CA TYR A 85 -4.16 0.68 21.75
C TYR A 85 -5.29 1.20 22.62
N GLN A 86 -5.23 0.84 23.91
CA GLN A 86 -6.01 1.47 24.96
C GLN A 86 -5.06 2.30 25.84
N VAL A 87 -5.34 3.58 25.95
CA VAL A 87 -4.70 4.47 26.93
C VAL A 87 -5.56 4.52 28.18
N GLU A 88 -4.98 4.26 29.33
CA GLU A 88 -5.61 4.39 30.64
C GLU A 88 -4.85 5.45 31.46
N VAL A 89 -5.57 6.42 31.99
CA VAL A 89 -5.01 7.48 32.84
C VAL A 89 -5.59 7.38 34.23
N THR A 90 -4.70 7.28 35.20
CA THR A 90 -5.06 7.27 36.64
C THR A 90 -4.31 8.37 37.39
N ALA A 91 -5.01 9.08 38.27
CA ALA A 91 -4.41 10.07 39.16
C ALA A 91 -5.11 10.06 40.51
N PRO A 92 -4.38 10.30 41.63
CA PRO A 92 -4.99 10.33 42.96
C PRO A 92 -6.07 11.39 43.07
N GLY A 93 -7.27 10.98 43.52
CA GLY A 93 -8.44 11.86 43.67
C GLY A 93 -9.28 12.05 42.41
N PHE A 94 -8.90 11.44 41.30
CA PHE A 94 -9.64 11.50 40.04
C PHE A 94 -10.18 10.13 39.64
N ALA A 95 -11.28 10.12 38.86
CA ALA A 95 -11.80 8.91 38.27
C ALA A 95 -10.89 8.47 37.11
N PRO A 96 -10.55 7.16 37.00
CA PRO A 96 -9.78 6.67 35.86
C PRO A 96 -10.48 6.99 34.53
N GLN A 97 -9.70 7.36 33.52
CA GLN A 97 -10.17 7.53 32.16
C GLN A 97 -9.50 6.55 31.21
N GLN A 98 -10.23 6.08 30.24
CA GLN A 98 -9.73 5.18 29.21
C GLN A 98 -10.15 5.68 27.84
N GLN A 99 -9.24 5.56 26.87
CA GLN A 99 -9.49 5.91 25.47
C GLN A 99 -8.82 4.90 24.55
N ARG A 100 -9.55 4.40 23.55
CA ARG A 100 -8.92 3.64 22.47
C ARG A 100 -8.37 4.59 21.44
N ILE A 101 -7.20 4.23 20.91
CA ILE A 101 -6.47 4.98 19.91
C ILE A 101 -5.94 4.05 18.85
N LEU A 102 -5.79 4.57 17.64
CA LEU A 102 -5.04 3.95 16.55
C LEU A 102 -3.74 4.72 16.39
N VAL A 103 -2.61 4.04 16.61
CA VAL A 103 -1.27 4.59 16.36
C VAL A 103 -0.90 4.28 14.92
N THR A 104 -0.62 5.32 14.16
CA THR A 104 -0.17 5.22 12.76
C THR A 104 1.28 5.64 12.63
N THR A 105 1.93 5.19 11.56
CA THR A 105 3.31 5.57 11.30
C THR A 105 3.41 7.03 10.92
N GLY A 106 4.52 7.61 11.25
CA GLY A 106 4.80 8.94 10.75
C GLY A 106 4.17 10.10 11.49
N ARG A 107 3.38 9.88 12.56
CA ARG A 107 2.68 10.95 13.28
C ARG A 107 2.79 10.80 14.78
N ALA A 108 2.86 11.95 15.47
CA ALA A 108 2.59 11.98 16.90
C ALA A 108 1.09 12.14 17.11
N LEU A 109 0.44 11.11 17.64
CA LEU A 109 -0.95 11.20 18.06
C LEU A 109 -1.01 12.04 19.34
N GLU A 110 -1.84 13.07 19.37
CA GLU A 110 -2.00 13.95 20.51
C GLU A 110 -3.32 13.69 21.21
N LEU A 111 -3.25 13.42 22.51
CA LEU A 111 -4.37 13.04 23.36
C LEU A 111 -4.63 14.08 24.42
N HIS A 112 -5.88 14.21 24.85
CA HIS A 112 -6.30 15.17 25.84
C HIS A 112 -7.22 14.50 26.88
N PHE A 113 -6.80 14.47 28.15
CA PHE A 113 -7.49 13.81 29.24
C PHE A 113 -7.96 14.83 30.30
N PRO A 114 -9.20 15.37 30.19
CA PRO A 114 -9.82 16.16 31.25
C PRO A 114 -10.32 15.22 32.36
N MET A 115 -9.53 15.08 33.42
CA MET A 115 -9.83 14.18 34.53
C MET A 115 -11.02 14.69 35.36
N ARG A 116 -11.93 13.80 35.73
CA ARG A 116 -13.07 14.13 36.60
C ARG A 116 -12.73 13.75 38.04
N VAL A 117 -13.11 14.60 39.00
CA VAL A 117 -12.96 14.27 40.42
C VAL A 117 -13.73 12.98 40.73
N ALA A 118 -13.09 12.03 41.41
CA ALA A 118 -13.70 10.74 41.70
C ALA A 118 -14.91 10.91 42.62
N PRO A 119 -16.12 10.45 42.24
CA PRO A 119 -17.23 10.35 43.15
C PRO A 119 -16.92 9.30 44.22
N VAL A 120 -17.43 9.48 45.43
CA VAL A 120 -17.25 8.56 46.57
C VAL A 120 -17.88 7.17 46.34
N THR A 121 -18.50 6.93 45.20
CA THR A 121 -19.16 5.68 44.81
C THR A 121 -18.51 5.11 43.52
N ARG A 122 -18.03 3.89 43.59
CA ARG A 122 -17.49 3.15 42.41
C ARG A 122 -18.61 2.85 41.43
N SER A 123 -18.66 3.54 40.32
CA SER A 123 -19.32 3.08 39.08
C SER A 123 -18.33 3.26 37.92
N ILE A 124 -17.98 2.20 37.24
CA ILE A 124 -17.23 2.27 35.98
C ILE A 124 -18.27 2.62 34.91
N GLU A 125 -18.28 3.87 34.48
CA GLU A 125 -19.02 4.28 33.28
C GLU A 125 -18.17 3.95 32.06
N VAL A 126 -18.54 2.90 31.36
CA VAL A 126 -18.00 2.63 30.01
C VAL A 126 -18.71 3.60 29.07
N SER A 127 -18.09 4.73 28.78
CA SER A 127 -18.62 5.63 27.77
C SER A 127 -18.39 5.01 26.36
N ALA A 128 -19.41 5.16 25.50
CA ALA A 128 -19.27 4.77 24.09
C ALA A 128 -18.06 5.52 23.50
N GLU A 129 -17.18 4.78 22.85
CA GLU A 129 -15.94 5.30 22.28
C GLU A 129 -16.23 6.39 21.24
N PRO A 130 -15.72 7.62 21.38
CA PRO A 130 -15.71 8.55 20.27
C PRO A 130 -14.73 8.03 19.21
N ALA A 131 -15.14 8.03 17.94
CA ALA A 131 -14.23 7.76 16.85
C ALA A 131 -13.08 8.79 16.88
N THR A 132 -11.86 8.32 16.95
CA THR A 132 -10.69 9.20 16.97
C THR A 132 -10.50 9.79 15.57
N VAL A 133 -10.68 11.11 15.46
CA VAL A 133 -10.44 11.88 14.24
C VAL A 133 -9.10 12.58 14.40
N ASP A 134 -8.22 12.43 13.40
CA ASP A 134 -6.96 13.18 13.36
C ASP A 134 -7.24 14.64 13.04
N THR A 135 -6.95 15.52 14.00
CA THR A 135 -7.15 16.97 13.88
C THR A 135 -5.91 17.71 13.40
N THR A 136 -4.82 17.02 13.14
CA THR A 136 -3.50 17.62 12.89
C THR A 136 -2.93 17.33 11.50
N SER A 137 -3.50 16.36 10.79
CA SER A 137 -3.01 15.96 9.48
C SER A 137 -3.71 16.62 8.33
N SER A 138 -2.95 16.96 7.30
CA SER A 138 -3.46 17.34 5.96
C SER A 138 -3.48 16.18 4.96
N THR A 139 -3.09 14.96 5.37
CA THR A 139 -3.05 13.78 4.50
C THR A 139 -4.43 13.12 4.44
N THR A 140 -4.88 12.78 3.23
CA THR A 140 -6.07 11.95 3.02
C THR A 140 -5.69 10.48 3.17
N GLN A 141 -6.14 9.83 4.25
CA GLN A 141 -5.70 8.49 4.64
C GLN A 141 -6.87 7.57 4.99
N SER A 142 -6.74 6.29 4.67
CA SER A 142 -7.56 5.19 5.21
C SER A 142 -6.67 4.19 5.93
N VAL A 143 -7.16 3.61 7.02
CA VAL A 143 -6.51 2.51 7.72
C VAL A 143 -7.44 1.31 7.70
N ILE A 144 -6.92 0.18 7.25
CA ILE A 144 -7.62 -1.09 7.16
C ILE A 144 -7.07 -1.99 8.26
N GLU A 145 -7.90 -2.27 9.25
CA GLU A 145 -7.51 -3.02 10.45
C GLU A 145 -7.56 -4.53 10.21
N ARG A 146 -6.84 -5.31 11.01
CA ARG A 146 -6.83 -6.78 10.96
C ARG A 146 -8.22 -7.40 10.91
N ARG A 147 -9.16 -6.88 11.72
CA ARG A 147 -10.53 -7.38 11.71
C ARG A 147 -11.21 -7.21 10.35
N GLN A 148 -11.02 -6.08 9.69
CA GLN A 148 -11.56 -5.83 8.36
C GLN A 148 -10.94 -6.80 7.35
N ILE A 149 -9.63 -7.02 7.39
CA ILE A 149 -8.95 -8.01 6.53
C ILE A 149 -9.54 -9.42 6.75
N VAL A 150 -9.74 -9.83 8.00
CA VAL A 150 -10.25 -11.18 8.31
C VAL A 150 -11.71 -11.37 7.93
N THR A 151 -12.53 -10.32 8.03
CA THR A 151 -13.99 -10.42 7.85
C THR A 151 -14.48 -9.98 6.49
N THR A 152 -13.69 -9.30 5.67
CA THR A 152 -14.04 -8.98 4.29
C THR A 152 -14.13 -10.27 3.45
N PRO A 153 -15.22 -10.48 2.70
CA PRO A 153 -15.36 -11.67 1.86
C PRO A 153 -14.18 -11.81 0.89
N GLY A 154 -13.52 -12.97 0.88
CA GLY A 154 -12.41 -13.27 -0.02
C GLY A 154 -11.08 -12.57 0.27
N ALA A 155 -11.01 -11.62 1.20
CA ALA A 155 -9.80 -10.81 1.43
C ALA A 155 -8.59 -11.60 1.95
N GLN A 156 -8.80 -12.81 2.48
CA GLN A 156 -7.72 -13.67 2.96
C GLN A 156 -7.17 -14.64 1.89
N GLN A 157 -7.68 -14.59 0.68
CA GLN A 157 -7.13 -15.37 -0.44
C GLN A 157 -5.85 -14.72 -0.96
N ALA A 158 -4.94 -15.56 -1.43
CA ALA A 158 -3.72 -15.07 -2.09
C ALA A 158 -4.08 -14.13 -3.25
N ASN A 159 -3.28 -13.09 -3.45
CA ASN A 159 -3.47 -12.04 -4.46
C ASN A 159 -4.75 -11.21 -4.31
N SER A 160 -5.53 -11.40 -3.23
CA SER A 160 -6.73 -10.61 -3.01
C SER A 160 -6.40 -9.22 -2.48
N LEU A 161 -6.91 -8.21 -3.15
CA LEU A 161 -6.88 -6.80 -2.71
C LEU A 161 -8.27 -6.30 -2.30
N ALA A 162 -9.23 -7.23 -2.06
CA ALA A 162 -10.61 -6.90 -1.70
C ALA A 162 -10.69 -6.00 -0.46
N MET A 163 -9.79 -6.19 0.53
CA MET A 163 -9.72 -5.31 1.69
C MET A 163 -9.35 -3.85 1.33
N ILE A 164 -8.65 -3.63 0.21
CA ILE A 164 -8.34 -2.29 -0.25
C ILE A 164 -9.51 -1.72 -1.03
N THR A 165 -10.02 -2.43 -2.05
CA THR A 165 -11.11 -1.94 -2.90
C THR A 165 -12.42 -1.72 -2.14
N ASP A 166 -12.63 -2.45 -1.04
CA ASP A 166 -13.83 -2.29 -0.22
C ASP A 166 -13.81 -1.02 0.66
N TYR A 167 -12.64 -0.62 1.17
CA TYR A 167 -12.56 0.45 2.17
C TYR A 167 -11.89 1.74 1.67
N VAL A 168 -11.24 1.68 0.49
CA VAL A 168 -10.50 2.83 -0.06
C VAL A 168 -11.26 3.41 -1.24
N PRO A 169 -11.74 4.66 -1.17
CA PRO A 169 -12.37 5.31 -2.32
C PRO A 169 -11.44 5.34 -3.53
N SER A 170 -12.00 5.27 -4.73
CA SER A 170 -11.28 5.25 -6.01
C SER A 170 -10.34 4.05 -6.24
N ALA A 171 -10.30 3.09 -5.31
CA ALA A 171 -9.54 1.87 -5.49
C ALA A 171 -10.32 0.88 -6.35
N VAL A 172 -9.74 0.46 -7.45
CA VAL A 172 -10.30 -0.54 -8.37
C VAL A 172 -9.20 -1.48 -8.86
N ILE A 173 -9.57 -2.70 -9.24
CA ILE A 173 -8.68 -3.64 -9.92
C ILE A 173 -9.15 -3.74 -11.36
N ALA A 174 -8.24 -3.60 -12.30
CA ALA A 174 -8.41 -3.85 -13.71
C ALA A 174 -7.11 -4.43 -14.26
N HIS A 175 -7.18 -5.37 -15.19
CA HIS A 175 -6.05 -6.15 -15.74
C HIS A 175 -5.05 -6.58 -14.65
N ASP A 176 -5.60 -7.18 -13.58
CA ASP A 176 -4.86 -7.69 -12.41
C ASP A 176 -4.02 -6.64 -11.65
N GLN A 177 -4.21 -5.33 -11.92
CA GLN A 177 -3.49 -4.24 -11.26
C GLN A 177 -4.41 -3.36 -10.40
N LEU A 178 -3.86 -2.83 -9.31
CA LEU A 178 -4.55 -1.88 -8.45
C LEU A 178 -4.41 -0.45 -8.97
N HIS A 179 -5.55 0.20 -9.18
CA HIS A 179 -5.65 1.60 -9.58
C HIS A 179 -6.20 2.45 -8.44
N ILE A 180 -5.61 3.61 -8.25
CA ILE A 180 -6.05 4.62 -7.29
C ILE A 180 -6.13 5.96 -7.99
N ARG A 181 -7.28 6.63 -7.93
CA ARG A 181 -7.47 7.94 -8.56
C ARG A 181 -7.05 7.96 -10.04
N GLY A 182 -7.36 6.88 -10.77
CA GLY A 182 -7.01 6.75 -12.18
C GLY A 182 -5.54 6.48 -12.49
N GLY A 183 -4.69 6.27 -11.50
CA GLY A 183 -3.29 5.89 -11.69
C GLY A 183 -2.98 4.53 -11.07
N HIS A 184 -2.04 3.80 -11.66
CA HIS A 184 -1.61 2.47 -11.20
C HIS A 184 -0.21 2.45 -10.57
N GLN A 185 0.46 3.60 -10.52
CA GLN A 185 1.81 3.72 -9.97
C GLN A 185 1.76 4.11 -8.48
N VAL A 186 1.73 3.11 -7.61
CA VAL A 186 1.63 3.28 -6.15
C VAL A 186 2.91 2.84 -5.44
N THR A 187 3.23 3.47 -4.32
CA THR A 187 4.35 3.08 -3.45
C THR A 187 3.88 2.00 -2.49
N TRP A 188 4.49 0.83 -2.56
CA TRP A 188 4.33 -0.21 -1.55
C TRP A 188 5.44 -0.10 -0.50
N MET A 189 5.06 -0.28 0.74
CA MET A 189 5.97 -0.31 1.88
C MET A 189 5.64 -1.50 2.77
N LEU A 190 6.66 -2.06 3.38
CA LEU A 190 6.52 -3.11 4.37
C LEU A 190 7.14 -2.64 5.69
N ASP A 191 6.29 -2.49 6.72
CA ASP A 191 6.67 -1.90 8.02
C ASP A 191 7.42 -0.57 7.89
N GLY A 192 6.98 0.32 6.98
CA GLY A 192 7.58 1.63 6.75
C GLY A 192 8.82 1.64 5.85
N VAL A 193 9.22 0.48 5.30
CA VAL A 193 10.36 0.38 4.38
C VAL A 193 9.85 0.23 2.95
N PRO A 194 10.24 1.11 2.01
CA PRO A 194 9.78 1.05 0.64
C PRO A 194 10.27 -0.23 -0.04
N MET A 195 9.38 -0.82 -0.84
CA MET A 195 9.69 -1.89 -1.76
C MET A 195 9.79 -1.30 -3.18
N PRO A 196 10.99 -0.93 -3.62
CA PRO A 196 11.14 -0.37 -4.95
C PRO A 196 10.72 -1.39 -6.00
N ASN A 197 9.90 -0.95 -6.94
CA ASN A 197 9.59 -1.67 -8.16
C ASN A 197 9.47 -0.63 -9.27
N THR A 198 10.62 -0.17 -9.76
CA THR A 198 10.69 0.83 -10.83
C THR A 198 10.57 0.19 -12.21
N SER A 199 10.75 -1.13 -12.30
CA SER A 199 10.43 -1.93 -13.48
C SER A 199 9.07 -2.60 -13.29
N ILE A 200 8.27 -2.69 -14.34
CA ILE A 200 7.04 -3.48 -14.36
C ILE A 200 7.48 -4.93 -14.56
N ALA A 201 7.89 -5.59 -13.48
CA ALA A 201 8.38 -6.95 -13.52
C ALA A 201 7.28 -7.97 -13.16
N THR A 202 6.23 -7.54 -12.45
CA THR A 202 5.11 -8.39 -12.05
C THR A 202 3.80 -7.71 -12.39
N ASN A 203 2.81 -8.46 -12.86
CA ASN A 203 1.51 -7.91 -13.21
C ASN A 203 0.65 -7.59 -11.98
N VAL A 204 0.82 -8.34 -10.89
CA VAL A 204 -0.03 -8.25 -9.71
C VAL A 204 0.62 -7.37 -8.61
N GLY A 205 1.79 -6.80 -8.87
CA GLY A 205 2.54 -5.99 -7.91
C GLY A 205 3.14 -6.81 -6.75
N PRO A 206 3.63 -6.16 -5.69
CA PRO A 206 4.16 -6.86 -4.53
C PRO A 206 3.07 -7.72 -3.87
N GLN A 207 3.31 -9.00 -3.78
CA GLN A 207 2.31 -9.95 -3.33
C GLN A 207 2.57 -10.35 -1.88
N PHE A 208 1.78 -9.80 -0.98
CA PHE A 208 1.77 -10.18 0.42
C PHE A 208 0.66 -11.19 0.68
N ASP A 209 0.93 -12.24 1.46
CA ASP A 209 -0.16 -13.07 1.97
C ASP A 209 -1.02 -12.23 2.94
N PRO A 210 -2.31 -12.00 2.68
CA PRO A 210 -3.16 -11.21 3.56
C PRO A 210 -3.25 -11.76 4.99
N LYS A 211 -2.92 -13.03 5.20
CA LYS A 211 -2.90 -13.68 6.51
C LYS A 211 -1.73 -13.21 7.38
N ASP A 212 -0.66 -12.68 6.76
CA ASP A 212 0.52 -12.12 7.43
C ASP A 212 0.41 -10.61 7.71
N ILE A 213 -0.67 -9.98 7.27
CA ILE A 213 -0.91 -8.54 7.45
C ILE A 213 -1.67 -8.28 8.75
N ASP A 214 -1.21 -7.33 9.55
CA ASP A 214 -1.95 -6.80 10.71
C ASP A 214 -2.85 -5.63 10.31
N SER A 215 -2.32 -4.66 9.59
CA SER A 215 -3.08 -3.53 9.08
C SER A 215 -2.45 -2.96 7.81
N ILE A 216 -3.21 -2.15 7.07
CA ILE A 216 -2.71 -1.41 5.90
C ILE A 216 -3.06 0.05 6.07
N GLU A 217 -2.06 0.91 6.03
CA GLU A 217 -2.24 2.36 5.95
C GLU A 217 -2.19 2.79 4.49
N VAL A 218 -3.26 3.40 4.00
CA VAL A 218 -3.38 3.86 2.61
C VAL A 218 -3.46 5.38 2.59
N GLN A 219 -2.42 6.04 2.11
CA GLN A 219 -2.40 7.48 1.88
C GLN A 219 -2.66 7.72 0.40
N ARG A 220 -3.75 8.40 0.08
CA ARG A 220 -4.17 8.68 -1.30
C ARG A 220 -3.72 10.04 -1.80
N GLY A 221 -3.38 10.96 -0.89
CA GLY A 221 -2.91 12.29 -1.22
C GLY A 221 -2.49 13.06 0.01
N GLY A 222 -1.87 14.21 -0.19
CA GLY A 222 -1.33 14.99 0.89
C GLY A 222 -0.22 14.29 1.68
N TYR A 223 0.40 13.24 1.14
CA TYR A 223 1.43 12.50 1.84
C TYR A 223 2.74 13.28 1.94
N THR A 224 3.44 13.01 3.01
CA THR A 224 4.58 13.76 3.50
C THR A 224 5.81 13.64 2.61
N ALA A 225 6.84 14.48 2.83
CA ALA A 225 8.08 14.50 2.04
C ALA A 225 8.92 13.23 2.21
N GLU A 226 8.66 12.43 3.23
CA GLU A 226 9.27 11.11 3.44
C GLU A 226 9.01 10.16 2.25
N TYR A 227 7.83 10.27 1.62
CA TYR A 227 7.40 9.37 0.55
C TYR A 227 7.69 9.97 -0.83
N GLY A 228 8.03 9.09 -1.78
CA GLY A 228 8.35 9.45 -3.18
C GLY A 228 8.41 8.20 -4.03
N ASP A 229 8.99 8.27 -5.21
CA ASP A 229 9.17 7.25 -6.25
C ASP A 229 7.90 6.93 -7.04
N ARG A 230 6.70 7.10 -6.47
CA ARG A 230 5.39 6.89 -7.07
C ARG A 230 4.44 8.01 -6.63
N THR A 231 3.41 8.27 -7.42
CA THR A 231 2.66 9.53 -7.31
C THR A 231 1.19 9.38 -6.94
N TYR A 232 0.60 8.16 -7.02
CA TYR A 232 -0.85 7.98 -6.85
C TYR A 232 -1.29 7.46 -5.50
N GLY A 233 -0.40 6.91 -4.73
CA GLY A 233 -0.72 6.46 -3.37
C GLY A 233 0.47 5.82 -2.67
N VAL A 234 0.38 5.77 -1.34
CA VAL A 234 1.34 5.07 -0.48
C VAL A 234 0.57 4.01 0.31
N PHE A 235 0.96 2.76 0.15
CA PHE A 235 0.42 1.61 0.86
C PHE A 235 1.47 1.08 1.82
N ASN A 236 1.31 1.36 3.08
CA ASN A 236 2.18 0.85 4.12
C ASN A 236 1.53 -0.39 4.77
N VAL A 237 2.03 -1.55 4.42
CA VAL A 237 1.60 -2.84 4.97
C VAL A 237 2.31 -3.05 6.30
N ILE A 238 1.55 -3.11 7.38
CA ILE A 238 2.03 -3.44 8.72
C ILE A 238 1.88 -4.95 8.90
N THR A 239 2.97 -5.63 9.18
CA THR A 239 3.02 -7.08 9.26
C THR A 239 2.69 -7.60 10.65
N ARG A 240 2.25 -8.84 10.72
CA ARG A 240 2.08 -9.56 11.99
C ARG A 240 3.41 -9.78 12.68
N SER A 241 3.39 -9.70 14.00
CA SER A 241 4.58 -9.91 14.84
C SER A 241 4.36 -11.03 15.87
N GLY A 242 5.45 -11.51 16.44
CA GLY A 242 5.39 -12.50 17.51
C GLY A 242 4.81 -11.96 18.82
N PHE A 243 4.72 -10.63 19.00
CA PHE A 243 4.15 -10.04 20.22
C PHE A 243 2.65 -10.28 20.36
N GLU A 244 1.95 -10.62 19.29
CA GLU A 244 0.53 -11.01 19.34
C GLU A 244 0.30 -12.47 19.76
N ARG A 245 1.36 -13.26 19.93
CA ARG A 245 1.29 -14.70 20.18
C ARG A 245 2.14 -15.12 21.37
N SER A 246 1.68 -16.16 22.07
CA SER A 246 2.42 -16.78 23.18
C SER A 246 2.51 -18.28 22.96
N ASN A 247 3.61 -18.75 22.33
CA ASN A 247 3.79 -20.15 21.92
C ASN A 247 2.58 -20.68 21.14
N GLU A 248 2.13 -19.88 20.17
CA GLU A 248 0.91 -20.18 19.39
C GLU A 248 1.26 -20.50 17.94
N GLY A 249 0.73 -21.63 17.46
CA GLY A 249 0.68 -22.00 16.05
C GLY A 249 -0.73 -21.86 15.50
N GLU A 250 -0.84 -21.59 14.20
CA GLU A 250 -2.12 -21.48 13.50
C GLU A 250 -2.04 -22.18 12.15
N VAL A 251 -3.01 -23.03 11.86
CA VAL A 251 -3.25 -23.61 10.53
C VAL A 251 -4.50 -22.98 9.97
N VAL A 252 -4.41 -22.45 8.76
CA VAL A 252 -5.54 -22.01 7.96
C VAL A 252 -5.61 -22.91 6.74
N ALA A 253 -6.75 -23.50 6.46
CA ALA A 253 -6.98 -24.29 5.26
C ALA A 253 -8.27 -23.86 4.60
N SER A 254 -8.26 -23.71 3.28
CA SER A 254 -9.45 -23.32 2.51
C SER A 254 -9.66 -24.21 1.29
N TYR A 255 -10.93 -24.29 0.86
CA TYR A 255 -11.30 -24.93 -0.39
C TYR A 255 -12.52 -24.24 -0.97
N GLY A 256 -12.51 -24.03 -2.29
CA GLY A 256 -13.59 -23.31 -2.94
C GLY A 256 -13.82 -23.64 -4.41
N SER A 257 -14.59 -22.79 -5.05
CA SER A 257 -14.84 -22.83 -6.48
C SER A 257 -13.52 -22.84 -7.28
N PHE A 258 -13.53 -23.37 -8.48
CA PHE A 258 -12.35 -23.48 -9.34
C PHE A 258 -11.20 -24.28 -8.71
N HIS A 259 -11.53 -25.29 -7.89
CA HIS A 259 -10.57 -26.07 -7.11
C HIS A 259 -9.58 -25.20 -6.32
N GLY A 260 -10.04 -24.00 -5.93
CA GLY A 260 -9.23 -23.03 -5.19
C GLY A 260 -8.90 -23.55 -3.80
N THR A 261 -7.62 -23.56 -3.45
CA THR A 261 -7.10 -23.76 -2.09
C THR A 261 -6.15 -22.62 -1.75
N ASP A 262 -6.13 -22.24 -0.48
CA ASP A 262 -5.18 -21.27 0.04
C ASP A 262 -4.94 -21.59 1.51
N ASP A 263 -3.80 -22.18 1.77
CA ASP A 263 -3.46 -22.81 3.03
C ASP A 263 -2.24 -22.13 3.65
N GLN A 264 -2.24 -21.92 4.97
CA GLN A 264 -1.11 -21.34 5.68
C GLN A 264 -0.87 -22.06 7.00
N LEU A 265 0.40 -22.28 7.30
CA LEU A 265 0.89 -22.67 8.63
C LEU A 265 1.73 -21.52 9.17
N SER A 266 1.43 -21.07 10.39
CA SER A 266 2.19 -19.99 11.02
C SER A 266 2.45 -20.27 12.50
N PHE A 267 3.56 -19.74 13.02
CA PHE A 267 4.01 -19.84 14.39
C PHE A 267 4.45 -18.50 14.93
N GLY A 268 4.28 -18.29 16.20
CA GLY A 268 4.79 -17.07 16.85
C GLY A 268 4.85 -17.20 18.36
N SER A 269 5.80 -16.49 18.93
CA SER A 269 5.94 -16.35 20.39
C SER A 269 6.77 -15.12 20.72
N HIS A 270 6.76 -14.76 21.99
CA HIS A 270 7.57 -13.67 22.49
C HIS A 270 8.04 -13.89 23.91
N SER A 271 9.07 -13.14 24.27
CA SER A 271 9.52 -12.83 25.61
C SER A 271 9.58 -11.31 25.77
N GLU A 272 10.01 -10.80 26.92
CA GLU A 272 10.19 -9.36 27.11
C GLU A 272 11.16 -8.71 26.08
N ARG A 273 12.13 -9.47 25.57
CA ARG A 273 13.17 -8.96 24.69
C ARG A 273 13.12 -9.46 23.26
N PHE A 274 12.44 -10.55 23.01
CA PHE A 274 12.47 -11.17 21.69
C PHE A 274 11.07 -11.63 21.29
N ALA A 275 10.69 -11.33 20.04
CA ALA A 275 9.48 -11.84 19.44
C ALA A 275 9.81 -12.40 18.05
N TYR A 276 9.14 -13.49 17.68
CA TYR A 276 9.24 -14.07 16.35
C TYR A 276 7.86 -14.46 15.83
N TYR A 277 7.67 -14.25 14.55
CA TYR A 277 6.57 -14.74 13.75
C TYR A 277 7.12 -15.35 12.47
N ALA A 278 6.61 -16.50 12.06
CA ALA A 278 6.98 -17.13 10.80
C ALA A 278 5.77 -17.84 10.21
N SER A 279 5.64 -17.80 8.88
CA SER A 279 4.58 -18.47 8.13
C SER A 279 5.11 -19.09 6.83
N VAL A 280 4.40 -20.13 6.39
CA VAL A 280 4.52 -20.70 5.04
C VAL A 280 3.11 -20.88 4.51
N ALA A 281 2.86 -20.43 3.29
CA ALA A 281 1.56 -20.56 2.66
C ALA A 281 1.69 -21.08 1.23
N GLY A 282 0.66 -21.79 0.77
CA GLY A 282 0.53 -22.27 -0.58
C GLY A 282 -0.88 -22.10 -1.09
N ASN A 283 -1.00 -21.76 -2.36
CA ASN A 283 -2.30 -21.56 -3.02
C ASN A 283 -2.35 -22.25 -4.38
N ARG A 284 -3.57 -22.58 -4.80
CA ARG A 284 -3.89 -23.07 -6.15
C ARG A 284 -5.30 -22.66 -6.50
N SER A 285 -5.52 -22.28 -7.76
CA SER A 285 -6.85 -22.02 -8.31
C SER A 285 -6.85 -22.26 -9.81
N ASP A 286 -7.96 -22.80 -10.37
CA ASP A 286 -8.20 -22.80 -11.82
C ASP A 286 -8.79 -21.46 -12.32
N LEU A 287 -8.71 -20.41 -11.49
CA LEU A 287 -9.01 -19.01 -11.78
C LEU A 287 -7.88 -18.18 -11.18
N GLY A 288 -6.81 -18.01 -11.94
CA GLY A 288 -5.57 -17.38 -11.49
C GLY A 288 -5.51 -15.87 -11.77
N LEU A 289 -5.97 -15.48 -12.96
CA LEU A 289 -5.93 -14.12 -13.50
C LEU A 289 -7.30 -13.67 -14.01
N GLU A 290 -7.45 -12.40 -14.37
CA GLU A 290 -8.64 -11.90 -15.03
C GLU A 290 -8.76 -12.47 -16.46
N THR A 291 -9.95 -12.93 -16.83
CA THR A 291 -10.12 -13.66 -18.09
C THR A 291 -10.51 -12.74 -19.26
N PRO A 292 -9.96 -12.95 -20.49
CA PRO A 292 -10.30 -12.16 -21.67
C PRO A 292 -11.69 -12.52 -22.27
N SER A 293 -12.38 -13.48 -21.68
CA SER A 293 -13.71 -13.93 -22.09
C SER A 293 -14.57 -14.29 -20.88
N PRO A 294 -15.90 -14.41 -21.02
CA PRO A 294 -16.75 -14.90 -19.92
C PRO A 294 -16.43 -16.34 -19.48
N GLN A 295 -15.70 -17.09 -20.28
CA GLN A 295 -15.28 -18.46 -19.97
C GLN A 295 -13.91 -18.48 -19.31
N VAL A 296 -13.74 -19.33 -18.31
CA VAL A 296 -12.46 -19.55 -17.65
C VAL A 296 -11.74 -20.68 -18.38
N LEU A 297 -10.72 -20.36 -19.13
CA LEU A 297 -9.98 -21.28 -19.99
C LEU A 297 -8.49 -21.04 -19.83
N HIS A 298 -7.70 -22.09 -19.57
CA HIS A 298 -6.24 -22.01 -19.39
C HIS A 298 -5.84 -20.96 -18.35
N ASP A 299 -6.31 -21.13 -17.10
CA ASP A 299 -6.22 -20.09 -16.08
C ASP A 299 -5.80 -20.68 -14.70
N LEU A 300 -4.90 -21.66 -14.71
CA LEU A 300 -4.36 -22.22 -13.49
C LEU A 300 -3.34 -21.25 -12.88
N GLY A 301 -3.57 -20.85 -11.63
CA GLY A 301 -2.60 -20.17 -10.79
C GLY A 301 -2.15 -21.07 -9.63
N THR A 302 -0.86 -21.09 -9.32
CA THR A 302 -0.30 -21.76 -8.15
C THR A 302 0.78 -20.89 -7.53
N GLY A 303 0.89 -20.89 -6.20
CA GLY A 303 1.89 -20.10 -5.50
C GLY A 303 2.38 -20.75 -4.22
N LEU A 304 3.59 -20.39 -3.83
CA LEU A 304 4.21 -20.73 -2.54
C LEU A 304 4.86 -19.49 -1.96
N SER A 305 4.59 -19.19 -0.69
CA SER A 305 5.19 -18.05 0.00
C SER A 305 5.70 -18.43 1.38
N ALA A 306 6.68 -17.68 1.86
CA ALA A 306 7.19 -17.75 3.23
C ALA A 306 7.43 -16.34 3.75
N PHE A 307 7.12 -16.11 5.01
CA PHE A 307 7.32 -14.85 5.68
C PHE A 307 7.90 -15.04 7.08
N THR A 308 8.74 -14.12 7.53
CA THR A 308 9.23 -14.09 8.92
C THR A 308 9.46 -12.66 9.40
N SER A 309 9.10 -12.44 10.67
CA SER A 309 9.36 -11.19 11.40
C SER A 309 10.01 -11.53 12.74
N LEU A 310 11.22 -11.02 12.94
CA LEU A 310 11.97 -11.16 14.19
C LEU A 310 12.19 -9.79 14.79
N ILE A 311 11.84 -9.61 16.07
CA ILE A 311 11.99 -8.34 16.78
C ILE A 311 12.80 -8.60 18.04
N PHE A 312 13.82 -7.80 18.28
CA PHE A 312 14.70 -7.90 19.43
C PHE A 312 14.90 -6.54 20.12
N ASN A 313 14.41 -6.41 21.34
CA ASN A 313 14.63 -5.27 22.23
C ASN A 313 15.99 -5.41 22.91
N VAL A 314 17.05 -4.86 22.29
CA VAL A 314 18.44 -4.97 22.75
C VAL A 314 18.62 -4.25 24.07
N THR A 315 18.11 -3.03 24.13
CA THR A 315 18.08 -2.17 25.33
C THR A 315 16.70 -1.47 25.40
N PRO A 316 16.38 -0.75 26.47
CA PRO A 316 15.16 0.06 26.51
C PRO A 316 15.08 1.15 25.42
N SER A 317 16.22 1.53 24.85
CA SER A 317 16.32 2.55 23.79
C SER A 317 16.63 1.97 22.41
N ASP A 318 16.90 0.67 22.30
CA ASP A 318 17.31 0.05 21.05
C ASP A 318 16.45 -1.19 20.72
N GLN A 319 15.80 -1.15 19.61
CA GLN A 319 15.07 -2.30 19.03
C GLN A 319 15.66 -2.66 17.67
N VAL A 320 15.78 -3.95 17.41
CA VAL A 320 16.22 -4.52 16.13
C VAL A 320 15.09 -5.37 15.55
N ARG A 321 14.83 -5.24 14.26
CA ARG A 321 13.91 -6.11 13.52
C ARG A 321 14.60 -6.69 12.30
N LEU A 322 14.26 -7.92 11.98
CA LEU A 322 14.54 -8.55 10.70
C LEU A 322 13.22 -9.03 10.11
N LEU A 323 12.95 -8.60 8.90
CA LEU A 323 11.80 -9.03 8.14
C LEU A 323 12.29 -9.66 6.85
N ALA A 324 11.75 -10.81 6.50
CA ALA A 324 12.03 -11.45 5.22
C ALA A 324 10.74 -12.08 4.66
N SER A 325 10.49 -11.85 3.37
CA SER A 325 9.44 -12.50 2.61
C SER A 325 10.03 -13.09 1.33
N ALA A 326 9.47 -14.22 0.91
CA ALA A 326 9.81 -14.84 -0.37
C ALA A 326 8.54 -15.45 -0.96
N ARG A 327 8.34 -15.26 -2.26
CA ARG A 327 7.20 -15.82 -2.99
C ARG A 327 7.62 -16.26 -4.38
N GLY A 328 6.96 -17.31 -4.89
CA GLY A 328 7.00 -17.75 -6.27
C GLY A 328 5.63 -18.20 -6.72
N ASP A 329 5.19 -17.70 -7.87
CA ASP A 329 3.90 -17.99 -8.49
C ASP A 329 4.11 -18.48 -9.92
N HIS A 330 3.19 -19.34 -10.35
CA HIS A 330 3.11 -19.81 -11.72
C HIS A 330 1.67 -19.63 -12.19
N TYR A 331 1.50 -18.98 -13.35
CA TYR A 331 0.23 -18.73 -13.99
C TYR A 331 0.18 -19.33 -15.39
N GLN A 332 -0.96 -19.89 -15.74
CA GLN A 332 -1.37 -20.03 -17.12
C GLN A 332 -2.03 -18.70 -17.52
N VAL A 333 -1.66 -18.15 -18.67
CA VAL A 333 -2.28 -16.93 -19.19
C VAL A 333 -3.64 -17.27 -19.78
N PRO A 334 -4.74 -16.63 -19.33
CA PRO A 334 -6.09 -17.02 -19.73
C PRO A 334 -6.35 -16.84 -21.22
N ASN A 335 -7.04 -17.80 -21.82
CA ASN A 335 -7.36 -17.85 -23.24
C ASN A 335 -8.77 -17.37 -23.57
N THR A 336 -8.95 -16.78 -24.76
CA THR A 336 -10.27 -16.76 -25.42
C THR A 336 -10.62 -18.17 -25.92
N PRO A 337 -11.90 -18.47 -26.26
CA PRO A 337 -12.27 -19.74 -26.86
C PRO A 337 -11.50 -20.04 -28.16
N GLU A 338 -11.19 -19.05 -28.98
CA GLU A 338 -10.43 -19.13 -30.21
C GLU A 338 -8.96 -19.52 -29.95
N GLN A 339 -8.30 -18.87 -29.00
CA GLN A 339 -6.95 -19.18 -28.57
C GLN A 339 -6.87 -20.60 -27.99
N GLN A 340 -7.84 -20.96 -27.15
CA GLN A 340 -7.93 -22.31 -26.60
C GLN A 340 -8.07 -23.38 -27.70
N ALA A 341 -8.88 -23.11 -28.70
CA ALA A 341 -9.06 -24.02 -29.85
C ALA A 341 -7.84 -24.09 -30.77
N ALA A 342 -7.09 -22.98 -30.88
CA ALA A 342 -5.82 -22.91 -31.59
C ALA A 342 -4.68 -23.64 -30.87
N GLY A 343 -4.85 -23.97 -29.60
CA GLY A 343 -3.83 -24.69 -28.83
C GLY A 343 -2.82 -23.78 -28.12
N ILE A 344 -3.11 -22.50 -27.96
CA ILE A 344 -2.27 -21.52 -27.23
C ILE A 344 -2.13 -21.94 -25.76
N ARG A 345 -0.93 -21.88 -25.22
CA ARG A 345 -0.58 -22.37 -23.86
C ARG A 345 0.48 -21.50 -23.18
N ASP A 346 0.25 -20.21 -23.16
CA ASP A 346 1.17 -19.24 -22.61
C ASP A 346 1.21 -19.36 -21.09
N THR A 347 2.38 -19.10 -20.52
CA THR A 347 2.61 -19.18 -19.08
C THR A 347 3.41 -17.99 -18.58
N GLU A 348 3.26 -17.70 -17.30
CA GLU A 348 4.04 -16.70 -16.60
C GLU A 348 4.51 -17.23 -15.24
N ASP A 349 5.79 -17.04 -14.95
CA ASP A 349 6.41 -17.34 -13.66
C ASP A 349 6.84 -16.03 -12.99
N GLU A 350 6.36 -15.78 -11.78
CA GLU A 350 6.76 -14.64 -10.97
C GLU A 350 7.52 -15.06 -9.72
N ARG A 351 8.48 -14.24 -9.30
CA ARG A 351 9.24 -14.41 -8.06
C ARG A 351 9.46 -13.08 -7.39
N ASP A 352 9.31 -13.06 -6.07
CA ASP A 352 9.57 -11.88 -5.25
C ASP A 352 10.32 -12.30 -3.97
N VAL A 353 11.35 -11.55 -3.58
CA VAL A 353 12.10 -11.74 -2.35
C VAL A 353 12.41 -10.38 -1.76
N PHE A 354 11.97 -10.13 -0.55
CA PHE A 354 12.28 -8.90 0.18
C PHE A 354 12.91 -9.23 1.52
N VAL A 355 14.01 -8.57 1.83
CA VAL A 355 14.67 -8.66 3.14
C VAL A 355 14.97 -7.26 3.64
N ASN A 356 14.50 -6.98 4.82
CA ASN A 356 14.76 -5.74 5.54
C ASN A 356 15.33 -6.03 6.91
N PHE A 357 16.35 -5.28 7.27
CA PHE A 357 16.92 -5.24 8.60
C PHE A 357 16.73 -3.84 9.17
N SER A 358 16.09 -3.74 10.33
CA SER A 358 15.64 -2.46 10.88
C SER A 358 16.10 -2.21 12.33
N TRP A 359 16.68 -1.05 12.68
CA TRP A 359 17.02 -0.57 14.06
C TRP A 359 16.36 0.75 14.39
N ILE A 360 15.86 0.80 15.53
CA ILE A 360 15.26 1.98 16.10
C ILE A 360 16.08 2.34 17.33
N HIS A 361 16.56 3.56 17.36
CA HIS A 361 17.25 4.09 18.51
C HIS A 361 16.53 5.33 19.04
N THR A 362 16.02 5.24 20.27
CA THR A 362 15.48 6.39 21.00
C THR A 362 16.66 7.16 21.61
N VAL A 363 17.09 8.23 20.95
CA VAL A 363 18.22 9.07 21.35
C VAL A 363 17.88 9.81 22.66
N SER A 364 16.65 10.29 22.75
CA SER A 364 16.09 10.96 23.94
C SER A 364 14.58 10.98 23.81
N SER A 365 13.85 11.40 24.86
CA SER A 365 12.41 11.61 24.73
C SER A 365 12.11 12.54 23.55
N GLY A 366 11.28 12.06 22.64
CA GLY A 366 10.89 12.75 21.41
C GLY A 366 11.92 12.73 20.26
N VAL A 367 13.07 12.05 20.41
CA VAL A 367 14.07 11.95 19.32
C VAL A 367 14.35 10.48 19.01
N VAL A 368 13.90 10.04 17.83
CA VAL A 368 14.06 8.67 17.35
C VAL A 368 14.84 8.66 16.04
N LEU A 369 15.91 7.92 16.01
CA LEU A 369 16.67 7.62 14.81
C LEU A 369 16.22 6.27 14.27
N THR A 370 16.00 6.23 12.99
CA THR A 370 15.51 5.08 12.24
C THR A 370 16.40 4.86 11.02
N VAL A 371 16.94 3.63 10.78
CA VAL A 371 17.73 3.28 9.57
C VAL A 371 17.43 1.86 9.11
N SER A 372 17.11 1.66 7.82
CA SER A 372 16.66 0.40 7.23
C SER A 372 17.40 0.06 5.95
N PRO A 373 18.48 -0.68 5.98
CA PRO A 373 18.94 -1.35 4.79
C PRO A 373 17.94 -2.41 4.34
N PHE A 374 17.80 -2.55 3.03
CA PHE A 374 16.95 -3.56 2.42
C PHE A 374 17.58 -4.16 1.15
N TYR A 375 17.13 -5.34 0.84
CA TYR A 375 17.32 -6.00 -0.44
C TYR A 375 15.96 -6.43 -0.99
N HIS A 376 15.70 -6.15 -2.26
CA HIS A 376 14.52 -6.61 -2.96
C HIS A 376 14.95 -7.22 -4.29
N PHE A 377 14.40 -8.38 -4.60
CA PHE A 377 14.51 -9.05 -5.89
C PHE A 377 13.11 -9.36 -6.40
N ASN A 378 12.84 -9.04 -7.66
CA ASN A 378 11.66 -9.51 -8.35
C ASN A 378 12.02 -10.04 -9.75
N ARG A 379 11.17 -10.92 -10.28
CA ARG A 379 11.32 -11.45 -11.63
C ARG A 379 9.95 -11.86 -12.16
N ALA A 380 9.67 -11.52 -13.42
CA ALA A 380 8.56 -12.05 -14.20
C ALA A 380 9.13 -12.68 -15.48
N HIS A 381 8.67 -13.88 -15.80
CA HIS A 381 9.07 -14.61 -17.01
C HIS A 381 7.82 -15.09 -17.73
N TYR A 382 7.47 -14.36 -18.79
CA TYR A 382 6.42 -14.75 -19.73
C TYR A 382 7.00 -15.64 -20.83
N LEU A 383 6.32 -16.75 -21.13
CA LEU A 383 6.68 -17.68 -22.18
C LEU A 383 5.49 -17.98 -23.08
N GLY A 384 5.53 -17.47 -24.29
CA GLY A 384 4.56 -17.77 -25.34
C GLY A 384 4.67 -19.20 -25.83
N GLY A 385 3.55 -19.72 -26.31
CA GLY A 385 3.42 -21.08 -26.83
C GLY A 385 3.88 -21.23 -28.30
N PRO A 386 4.17 -22.44 -28.78
CA PRO A 386 4.57 -22.67 -30.16
C PRO A 386 3.42 -22.45 -31.18
N GLU A 387 2.19 -22.40 -30.71
CA GLU A 387 1.00 -22.21 -31.55
C GLU A 387 0.55 -20.74 -31.59
N ASP A 388 1.30 -19.83 -30.97
CA ASP A 388 0.98 -18.40 -30.98
C ASP A 388 1.09 -17.83 -32.38
N THR A 389 0.15 -16.97 -32.73
CA THR A 389 0.13 -16.29 -34.01
C THR A 389 -0.24 -14.82 -33.84
N PRO A 390 0.41 -13.90 -34.58
CA PRO A 390 1.41 -14.14 -35.65
C PRO A 390 2.81 -14.47 -35.15
N VAL A 391 3.08 -14.31 -33.86
CA VAL A 391 4.41 -14.51 -33.26
C VAL A 391 4.29 -15.16 -31.87
N SER A 392 5.31 -15.90 -31.46
CA SER A 392 5.46 -16.41 -30.09
C SER A 392 6.46 -15.53 -29.33
N PRO A 393 6.01 -14.74 -28.33
CA PRO A 393 6.89 -13.85 -27.57
C PRO A 393 7.45 -14.57 -26.34
N GLU A 394 8.64 -14.14 -25.91
CA GLU A 394 9.23 -14.47 -24.62
C GLU A 394 9.76 -13.19 -23.96
N GLN A 395 9.43 -12.96 -22.71
CA GLN A 395 9.98 -11.87 -21.93
C GLN A 395 10.45 -12.37 -20.56
N ASP A 396 11.67 -12.03 -20.17
CA ASP A 396 12.24 -12.36 -18.85
C ASP A 396 12.82 -11.08 -18.23
N LEU A 397 12.12 -10.54 -17.26
CA LEU A 397 12.48 -9.31 -16.55
C LEU A 397 12.89 -9.69 -15.12
N GLY A 398 14.13 -9.39 -14.73
CA GLY A 398 14.61 -9.61 -13.37
C GLY A 398 15.31 -8.37 -12.84
N SER A 399 14.88 -7.89 -11.66
CA SER A 399 15.42 -6.70 -11.02
C SER A 399 15.96 -7.01 -9.64
N ASN A 400 17.06 -6.38 -9.28
CA ASN A 400 17.66 -6.43 -7.95
C ASN A 400 17.81 -5.02 -7.42
N TYR A 401 17.31 -4.76 -6.22
CA TYR A 401 17.40 -3.49 -5.53
C TYR A 401 18.19 -3.67 -4.25
N VAL A 402 19.18 -2.82 -4.04
CA VAL A 402 19.96 -2.77 -2.80
C VAL A 402 19.97 -1.34 -2.31
N GLY A 403 19.49 -1.11 -1.11
CA GLY A 403 19.40 0.24 -0.62
C GLY A 403 19.09 0.35 0.86
N GLY A 404 18.65 1.52 1.25
CA GLY A 404 18.23 1.80 2.61
C GLY A 404 17.56 3.16 2.75
N VAL A 405 16.82 3.26 3.82
CA VAL A 405 16.18 4.49 4.29
C VAL A 405 16.74 4.83 5.68
N SER A 406 17.01 6.08 5.95
CA SER A 406 17.33 6.57 7.29
C SER A 406 16.50 7.80 7.63
N THR A 407 15.84 7.81 8.80
CA THR A 407 14.97 8.88 9.24
C THR A 407 15.29 9.27 10.68
N LEU A 408 15.44 10.56 10.94
CA LEU A 408 15.49 11.15 12.27
C LEU A 408 14.18 11.88 12.55
N GLY A 409 13.38 11.33 13.44
CA GLY A 409 12.15 11.97 13.94
C GLY A 409 12.43 12.78 15.19
N VAL A 410 11.92 14.02 15.26
CA VAL A 410 12.08 14.94 16.38
C VAL A 410 10.72 15.51 16.77
N VAL A 411 10.18 15.08 17.90
CA VAL A 411 8.97 15.66 18.50
C VAL A 411 9.38 16.54 19.66
N ARG A 412 9.25 17.86 19.51
CA ARG A 412 9.64 18.82 20.54
C ARG A 412 8.74 20.05 20.56
N GLY A 413 8.05 20.27 21.66
CA GLY A 413 7.11 21.39 21.80
C GLY A 413 6.01 21.33 20.75
N LYS A 414 5.94 22.33 19.85
CA LYS A 414 4.94 22.44 18.79
C LYS A 414 5.36 21.78 17.46
N HIS A 415 6.54 21.17 17.42
CA HIS A 415 7.13 20.60 16.21
C HIS A 415 7.12 19.07 16.27
N ASN A 416 6.78 18.44 15.15
CA ASN A 416 6.99 17.05 14.84
C ASN A 416 7.72 16.98 13.50
N ALA A 417 9.06 17.10 13.56
CA ALA A 417 9.90 17.20 12.39
C ALA A 417 10.53 15.86 12.03
N ARG A 418 10.80 15.66 10.75
CA ARG A 418 11.51 14.51 10.19
C ARG A 418 12.53 14.93 9.18
N PHE A 419 13.67 14.28 9.25
CA PHE A 419 14.78 14.42 8.32
C PHE A 419 15.15 13.02 7.86
N GLY A 420 15.36 12.83 6.58
CA GLY A 420 15.78 11.50 6.15
C GLY A 420 16.43 11.49 4.79
N VAL A 421 17.01 10.33 4.51
CA VAL A 421 17.59 9.98 3.22
C VAL A 421 17.10 8.61 2.80
N GLN A 422 16.88 8.45 1.51
CA GLN A 422 16.57 7.16 0.87
C GLN A 422 17.51 7.01 -0.31
N VAL A 423 18.19 5.89 -0.37
CA VAL A 423 19.11 5.58 -1.46
C VAL A 423 18.96 4.12 -1.83
N PHE A 424 18.79 3.83 -3.11
CA PHE A 424 18.90 2.47 -3.60
C PHE A 424 19.50 2.44 -5.00
N GLY A 425 20.28 1.39 -5.26
CA GLY A 425 20.72 1.00 -6.59
C GLY A 425 19.84 -0.11 -7.13
N GLU A 426 19.64 -0.08 -8.43
CA GLU A 426 18.87 -1.05 -9.20
C GLU A 426 19.73 -1.68 -10.29
N HIS A 427 19.57 -2.98 -10.46
CA HIS A 427 20.21 -3.76 -11.51
C HIS A 427 19.18 -4.61 -12.20
N ASP A 428 18.84 -4.26 -13.44
CA ASP A 428 17.91 -4.98 -14.28
C ASP A 428 18.63 -5.89 -15.28
N ASN A 429 18.11 -7.10 -15.44
CA ASN A 429 18.47 -8.04 -16.48
C ASN A 429 17.20 -8.36 -17.26
N ALA A 430 17.04 -7.71 -18.40
CA ALA A 430 15.85 -7.81 -19.24
C ALA A 430 16.18 -8.58 -20.53
N PHE A 431 15.39 -9.58 -20.84
CA PHE A 431 15.42 -10.35 -22.09
C PHE A 431 14.07 -10.24 -22.78
N PHE A 432 14.09 -10.09 -24.09
CA PHE A 432 12.90 -10.15 -24.93
C PHE A 432 13.24 -10.91 -26.22
N ALA A 433 12.36 -11.79 -26.65
CA ALA A 433 12.45 -12.50 -27.89
C ALA A 433 11.08 -12.62 -28.57
N VAL A 434 11.12 -12.68 -29.88
CA VAL A 434 9.95 -12.96 -30.72
C VAL A 434 10.36 -14.02 -31.75
N THR A 435 9.59 -15.10 -31.84
CA THR A 435 9.75 -16.17 -32.79
C THR A 435 8.55 -16.26 -33.71
N THR A 436 8.75 -16.29 -35.01
CA THR A 436 7.67 -16.48 -35.97
C THR A 436 7.48 -17.99 -36.21
N PRO A 437 6.28 -18.56 -35.98
CA PRO A 437 5.99 -19.96 -36.20
C PRO A 437 6.32 -20.38 -37.64
N GLY A 438 7.14 -21.43 -37.79
CA GLY A 438 7.54 -21.95 -39.10
C GLY A 438 8.67 -21.20 -39.82
N ASP A 439 9.18 -20.12 -39.26
CA ASP A 439 10.32 -19.38 -39.78
C ASP A 439 11.55 -19.56 -38.85
N ALA A 440 12.76 -19.62 -39.44
CA ALA A 440 13.98 -19.72 -38.68
C ALA A 440 14.45 -18.38 -38.10
N ALA A 441 13.72 -17.31 -38.40
CA ALA A 441 14.02 -15.96 -37.92
C ALA A 441 13.46 -15.73 -36.52
N SER A 442 14.32 -15.73 -35.53
CA SER A 442 14.01 -15.23 -34.18
C SER A 442 14.70 -13.89 -33.94
N LEU A 443 13.98 -12.92 -33.48
CA LEU A 443 14.51 -11.65 -33.00
C LEU A 443 14.68 -11.77 -31.48
N SER A 444 15.85 -11.55 -30.94
CA SER A 444 16.06 -11.58 -29.50
C SER A 444 17.10 -10.57 -29.05
N SER A 445 16.91 -10.03 -27.87
CA SER A 445 17.84 -9.11 -27.23
C SER A 445 17.87 -9.33 -25.72
N ARG A 446 19.04 -9.20 -25.12
CA ARG A 446 19.22 -9.15 -23.66
C ARG A 446 19.99 -7.88 -23.30
N VAL A 447 19.46 -7.12 -22.36
CA VAL A 447 20.08 -5.88 -21.90
C VAL A 447 20.20 -5.91 -20.39
N ILE A 448 21.36 -5.50 -19.90
CA ILE A 448 21.61 -5.29 -18.46
C ILE A 448 21.73 -3.80 -18.24
N THR A 449 20.89 -3.27 -17.35
CA THR A 449 20.84 -1.85 -17.04
C THR A 449 21.07 -1.62 -15.55
N TRP A 450 21.76 -0.53 -15.24
CA TRP A 450 21.99 -0.09 -13.88
C TRP A 450 21.39 1.30 -13.68
N GLY A 451 20.79 1.49 -12.52
CA GLY A 451 20.28 2.80 -12.11
C GLY A 451 20.42 3.01 -10.62
N ASP A 452 20.25 4.25 -10.21
CA ASP A 452 20.21 4.62 -8.80
C ASP A 452 19.19 5.75 -8.57
N VAL A 453 18.53 5.67 -7.40
CA VAL A 453 17.66 6.71 -6.87
C VAL A 453 18.23 7.17 -5.53
N GLU A 454 18.50 8.46 -5.44
CA GLU A 454 18.98 9.12 -4.23
C GLU A 454 17.99 10.20 -3.84
N ALA A 455 17.49 10.16 -2.61
CA ALA A 455 16.58 11.19 -2.14
C ALA A 455 16.94 11.66 -0.73
N ALA A 456 16.72 12.93 -0.47
CA ALA A 456 16.78 13.53 0.85
C ALA A 456 15.50 14.30 1.12
N PHE A 457 14.98 14.23 2.32
CA PHE A 457 13.76 14.91 2.70
C PHE A 457 13.84 15.58 4.08
N LEU A 458 13.05 16.64 4.18
CA LEU A 458 12.80 17.37 5.42
C LEU A 458 11.33 17.70 5.47
N GLU A 459 10.70 17.49 6.61
CA GLU A 459 9.33 17.92 6.87
C GLU A 459 9.12 18.31 8.32
N ASP A 460 8.15 19.17 8.57
CA ASP A 460 7.70 19.54 9.92
C ASP A 460 6.18 19.70 9.96
N GLN A 461 5.59 19.09 10.96
CA GLN A 461 4.22 19.33 11.38
C GLN A 461 4.26 20.32 12.55
N TYR A 462 3.93 21.57 12.27
CA TYR A 462 4.00 22.67 13.23
C TYR A 462 2.60 23.01 13.77
N ARG A 463 2.39 22.80 15.05
CA ARG A 463 1.16 23.18 15.74
C ARG A 463 1.18 24.68 16.07
N ALA A 464 0.72 25.50 15.14
CA ALA A 464 0.75 26.96 15.28
C ALA A 464 -0.13 27.42 16.47
N THR A 465 -1.35 26.88 16.57
CA THR A 465 -2.31 27.13 17.67
C THR A 465 -2.94 25.80 18.11
N SER A 466 -3.87 25.82 19.07
CA SER A 466 -4.63 24.63 19.45
C SER A 466 -5.61 24.13 18.36
N TRP A 467 -5.91 24.96 17.38
CA TRP A 467 -6.87 24.68 16.31
C TRP A 467 -6.25 24.74 14.89
N LEU A 468 -4.97 25.07 14.75
CA LEU A 468 -4.27 25.18 13.47
C LEU A 468 -2.96 24.42 13.51
N THR A 469 -2.82 23.42 12.66
CA THR A 469 -1.58 22.72 12.38
C THR A 469 -1.16 22.98 10.94
N LEU A 470 0.10 23.31 10.73
CA LEU A 470 0.72 23.50 9.43
C LEU A 470 1.66 22.33 9.16
N ASN A 471 1.58 21.76 7.98
CA ASN A 471 2.44 20.69 7.52
C ASN A 471 3.28 21.23 6.36
N GLY A 472 4.59 21.07 6.41
CA GLY A 472 5.46 21.58 5.34
C GLY A 472 6.70 20.71 5.18
N GLY A 473 7.11 20.50 3.93
CA GLY A 473 8.29 19.70 3.65
C GLY A 473 8.82 19.89 2.24
N VAL A 474 9.97 19.32 1.99
CA VAL A 474 10.59 19.22 0.69
C VAL A 474 11.31 17.89 0.54
N ARG A 475 11.17 17.27 -0.62
CA ARG A 475 11.95 16.11 -1.05
C ARG A 475 12.82 16.53 -2.24
N LEU A 476 14.07 16.19 -2.18
CA LEU A 476 15.04 16.33 -3.26
C LEU A 476 15.35 14.93 -3.76
N THR A 477 15.11 14.67 -5.05
CA THR A 477 15.35 13.36 -5.66
C THR A 477 16.32 13.49 -6.82
N ARG A 478 17.24 12.56 -6.95
CA ARG A 478 18.11 12.37 -8.12
C ARG A 478 17.93 10.93 -8.59
N PHE A 479 17.60 10.78 -9.85
CA PHE A 479 17.63 9.53 -10.59
C PHE A 479 18.84 9.54 -11.53
N SER A 480 19.52 8.42 -11.68
CA SER A 480 20.66 8.27 -12.59
C SER A 480 20.67 6.89 -13.20
N SER A 481 20.75 6.83 -14.53
CA SER A 481 20.91 5.62 -15.34
C SER A 481 21.55 6.00 -16.68
N ALA A 482 20.91 5.71 -17.81
CA ALA A 482 21.32 6.18 -19.14
C ALA A 482 21.39 7.72 -19.24
N PHE A 483 20.57 8.40 -18.44
CA PHE A 483 20.61 9.83 -18.21
C PHE A 483 20.39 10.15 -16.73
N THR A 484 20.48 11.42 -16.36
CA THR A 484 20.28 11.86 -14.97
C THR A 484 19.16 12.91 -14.93
N GLU A 485 18.23 12.69 -13.99
CA GLU A 485 17.19 13.66 -13.65
C GLU A 485 17.26 14.06 -12.18
N THR A 486 16.77 15.28 -11.91
CA THR A 486 16.63 15.78 -10.54
C THR A 486 15.26 16.42 -10.36
N ALA A 487 14.73 16.32 -9.15
CA ALA A 487 13.48 16.95 -8.77
C ALA A 487 13.61 17.60 -7.39
N ALA A 488 12.84 18.67 -7.21
CA ALA A 488 12.65 19.32 -5.91
C ALA A 488 11.14 19.47 -5.70
N ASP A 489 10.62 18.75 -4.74
CA ASP A 489 9.19 18.50 -4.54
C ASP A 489 8.73 19.13 -3.23
N PRO A 490 8.39 20.44 -3.21
CA PRO A 490 7.82 21.09 -2.04
C PRO A 490 6.41 20.58 -1.78
N ARG A 491 6.06 20.49 -0.49
CA ARG A 491 4.74 20.08 0.01
C ARG A 491 4.34 20.98 1.14
N ILE A 492 3.10 21.44 1.12
CA ILE A 492 2.53 22.30 2.16
C ILE A 492 1.07 21.92 2.38
N GLY A 493 0.68 21.84 3.64
CA GLY A 493 -0.70 21.56 4.03
C GLY A 493 -1.06 22.24 5.33
N ALA A 494 -2.35 22.25 5.61
CA ALA A 494 -2.88 22.75 6.87
C ALA A 494 -4.06 21.87 7.32
N ALA A 495 -4.17 21.71 8.63
CA ALA A 495 -5.36 21.15 9.28
C ALA A 495 -5.91 22.17 10.26
N ILE A 496 -7.22 22.39 10.18
CA ILE A 496 -7.97 23.37 11.00
C ILE A 496 -9.03 22.60 11.78
N ASP A 497 -8.81 22.47 13.06
CA ASP A 497 -9.83 21.99 14.00
C ASP A 497 -10.83 23.10 14.30
N LEU A 498 -12.11 22.82 14.14
CA LEU A 498 -13.22 23.71 14.48
C LEU A 498 -13.91 23.22 15.78
N PRO A 499 -13.39 23.53 16.97
CA PRO A 499 -13.78 22.86 18.23
C PRO A 499 -15.27 22.97 18.57
N ARG A 500 -15.95 24.05 18.13
CA ARG A 500 -17.38 24.24 18.37
C ARG A 500 -18.28 23.29 17.57
N LEU A 501 -17.81 22.84 16.42
CA LEU A 501 -18.50 21.91 15.52
C LEU A 501 -17.94 20.49 15.65
N GLY A 502 -16.72 20.34 16.18
CA GLY A 502 -15.96 19.10 16.16
C GLY A 502 -15.50 18.70 14.74
N TRP A 503 -15.48 19.63 13.80
CA TRP A 503 -15.12 19.39 12.40
C TRP A 503 -13.65 19.69 12.16
N VAL A 504 -13.06 18.95 11.23
CA VAL A 504 -11.68 19.20 10.79
C VAL A 504 -11.68 19.52 9.30
N LEU A 505 -11.15 20.70 8.96
CA LEU A 505 -10.86 21.09 7.59
C LEU A 505 -9.38 20.81 7.30
N HIS A 506 -9.07 20.26 6.14
CA HIS A 506 -7.68 20.14 5.69
C HIS A 506 -7.52 20.61 4.25
N GLY A 507 -6.34 21.09 3.96
CA GLY A 507 -5.93 21.48 2.61
C GLY A 507 -4.47 21.14 2.39
N PHE A 508 -4.13 20.82 1.15
CA PHE A 508 -2.79 20.43 0.76
C PHE A 508 -2.45 20.89 -0.66
N TYR A 509 -1.18 21.20 -0.87
CA TYR A 509 -0.54 21.34 -2.18
C TYR A 509 0.84 20.67 -2.13
N GLY A 510 1.18 19.92 -3.18
CA GLY A 510 2.48 19.28 -3.28
C GLY A 510 2.89 18.98 -4.71
N ARG A 511 4.19 18.83 -4.88
CA ARG A 511 4.82 18.30 -6.10
C ARG A 511 5.39 16.93 -5.81
N TYR A 512 5.38 16.09 -6.85
CA TYR A 512 5.88 14.73 -6.79
C TYR A 512 6.65 14.41 -8.05
N TYR A 513 7.64 13.56 -7.90
CA TYR A 513 8.44 13.05 -9.00
C TYR A 513 8.51 11.53 -8.90
N GLN A 514 8.21 10.88 -10.02
CA GLN A 514 8.37 9.45 -10.21
C GLN A 514 9.49 9.20 -11.23
N PRO A 515 10.57 8.50 -10.85
CA PRO A 515 11.61 8.10 -11.78
C PRO A 515 11.05 7.21 -12.90
N PRO A 516 11.61 7.26 -14.11
CA PRO A 516 11.23 6.32 -15.16
C PRO A 516 11.73 4.92 -14.81
N PRO A 517 10.97 3.87 -15.11
CA PRO A 517 11.46 2.49 -15.01
C PRO A 517 12.71 2.29 -15.87
N LEU A 518 13.70 1.50 -15.41
CA LEU A 518 14.94 1.29 -16.17
C LEU A 518 14.68 0.67 -17.54
N LEU A 519 13.66 -0.16 -17.68
CA LEU A 519 13.25 -0.75 -18.94
C LEU A 519 12.87 0.30 -20.01
N THR A 520 12.44 1.50 -19.59
CA THR A 520 12.04 2.59 -20.50
C THR A 520 13.19 3.49 -20.93
N VAL A 521 14.29 3.48 -20.19
CA VAL A 521 15.48 4.28 -20.51
C VAL A 521 16.54 3.46 -21.25
N SER A 522 16.48 2.14 -21.08
CA SER A 522 17.35 1.16 -21.76
C SER A 522 16.73 -0.24 -21.59
N GLY A 523 16.63 -1.00 -22.63
CA GLY A 523 16.09 -2.37 -22.57
C GLY A 523 16.06 -3.06 -23.92
N PRO A 524 15.77 -4.37 -23.96
CA PRO A 524 15.78 -5.15 -25.19
C PRO A 524 14.81 -4.61 -26.25
N VAL A 525 13.60 -4.24 -25.85
CA VAL A 525 12.59 -3.69 -26.75
C VAL A 525 13.03 -2.35 -27.33
N LEU A 526 13.59 -1.47 -26.50
CA LEU A 526 14.15 -0.19 -26.95
C LEU A 526 15.30 -0.39 -27.92
N ALA A 527 16.19 -1.36 -27.66
CA ALA A 527 17.30 -1.71 -28.54
C ALA A 527 16.82 -2.27 -29.89
N LEU A 528 15.80 -3.12 -29.90
CA LEU A 528 15.19 -3.67 -31.10
C LEU A 528 14.46 -2.59 -31.90
N ALA A 529 13.64 -1.77 -31.25
CA ALA A 529 12.93 -0.67 -31.88
C ALA A 529 13.89 0.33 -32.57
N ALA A 530 15.00 0.66 -31.91
CA ALA A 530 16.04 1.51 -32.50
C ALA A 530 16.69 0.88 -33.75
N THR A 531 16.87 -0.44 -33.78
CA THR A 531 17.41 -1.18 -34.91
C THR A 531 16.45 -1.17 -36.11
N GLU A 532 15.16 -1.32 -35.86
CA GLU A 532 14.10 -1.34 -36.88
C GLU A 532 13.65 0.07 -37.31
N GLY A 533 14.24 1.14 -36.73
CA GLY A 533 13.94 2.52 -37.11
C GLY A 533 12.69 3.10 -36.45
N PHE A 534 12.12 2.44 -35.46
CA PHE A 534 11.05 3.02 -34.65
C PHE A 534 11.58 4.12 -33.74
N GLY A 535 10.84 5.22 -33.63
CA GLY A 535 11.21 6.40 -32.84
C GLY A 535 10.99 6.24 -31.33
N PHE A 536 11.48 5.14 -30.76
CA PHE A 536 11.43 4.93 -29.32
C PHE A 536 12.47 5.83 -28.64
N LEU A 537 11.98 6.87 -27.98
CA LEU A 537 12.79 7.75 -27.15
C LEU A 537 12.81 7.22 -25.72
N PRO A 538 13.92 7.38 -24.97
CA PRO A 538 13.91 7.11 -23.54
C PRO A 538 12.82 7.96 -22.86
N LEU A 539 12.00 7.31 -22.02
CA LEU A 539 10.95 8.01 -21.30
C LEU A 539 11.56 8.83 -20.15
N HIS A 540 11.01 9.99 -19.91
CA HIS A 540 11.37 10.86 -18.80
C HIS A 540 10.45 10.64 -17.61
N GLY A 541 10.93 10.95 -16.40
CA GLY A 541 10.16 10.77 -15.17
C GLY A 541 8.87 11.61 -15.15
N GLU A 542 7.85 11.05 -14.53
CA GLU A 542 6.56 11.73 -14.31
C GLU A 542 6.69 12.82 -13.25
N ARG A 543 5.98 13.94 -13.45
CA ARG A 543 5.99 15.09 -12.55
C ARG A 543 4.57 15.56 -12.30
N ASP A 544 4.15 15.47 -11.05
CA ASP A 544 2.79 15.83 -10.65
C ASP A 544 2.74 17.08 -9.79
N GLU A 545 1.69 17.86 -10.01
CA GLU A 545 1.20 18.87 -9.09
C GLU A 545 -0.15 18.43 -8.55
N GLN A 546 -0.23 18.23 -7.23
CA GLN A 546 -1.45 17.80 -6.56
C GLN A 546 -1.92 18.85 -5.57
N TRP A 547 -3.24 19.05 -5.49
CA TRP A 547 -3.86 19.81 -4.42
C TRP A 547 -5.18 19.19 -3.98
N GLU A 548 -5.47 19.35 -2.71
CA GLU A 548 -6.64 18.77 -2.06
C GLU A 548 -7.28 19.77 -1.10
N ALA A 549 -8.58 19.60 -0.91
CA ALA A 549 -9.32 20.24 0.16
C ALA A 549 -10.36 19.27 0.69
N GLY A 550 -10.35 19.05 2.00
CA GLY A 550 -11.22 18.06 2.61
C GLY A 550 -11.82 18.51 3.93
N LEU A 551 -12.84 17.78 4.35
CA LEU A 551 -13.62 18.00 5.54
C LEU A 551 -13.94 16.69 6.22
N THR A 552 -13.65 16.61 7.53
CA THR A 552 -14.02 15.48 8.38
C THR A 552 -15.07 15.93 9.39
N ILE A 553 -16.19 15.21 9.46
CA ILE A 553 -17.34 15.52 10.31
C ILE A 553 -17.65 14.32 11.21
N PRO A 554 -17.22 14.33 12.48
CA PRO A 554 -17.66 13.35 13.46
C PRO A 554 -19.00 13.76 14.06
N VAL A 555 -20.01 12.90 13.98
CA VAL A 555 -21.32 13.12 14.57
C VAL A 555 -21.82 11.85 15.26
N ARG A 556 -21.95 11.89 16.59
CA ARG A 556 -22.48 10.76 17.39
C ARG A 556 -21.79 9.43 17.12
N GLY A 557 -20.46 9.46 16.93
CA GLY A 557 -19.65 8.30 16.62
C GLY A 557 -19.60 7.90 15.14
N TRP A 558 -20.42 8.50 14.27
CA TRP A 558 -20.23 8.43 12.83
C TRP A 558 -19.10 9.36 12.41
N VAL A 559 -18.33 8.96 11.42
CA VAL A 559 -17.30 9.80 10.80
C VAL A 559 -17.57 9.86 9.31
N LEU A 560 -17.85 11.05 8.83
CA LEU A 560 -17.92 11.39 7.40
C LEU A 560 -16.65 12.15 7.03
N GLU A 561 -15.94 11.66 6.02
CA GLU A 561 -14.80 12.35 5.41
C GLU A 561 -15.14 12.61 3.95
N THR A 562 -14.89 13.80 3.46
CA THR A 562 -15.02 14.13 2.04
C THR A 562 -13.87 14.99 1.60
N THR A 563 -13.29 14.69 0.43
CA THR A 563 -12.11 15.36 -0.10
C THR A 563 -12.29 15.61 -1.59
N TYR A 564 -12.09 16.84 -2.02
CA TYR A 564 -11.85 17.16 -3.42
C TYR A 564 -10.36 17.07 -3.70
N PHE A 565 -9.98 16.42 -4.79
CA PHE A 565 -8.60 16.27 -5.21
C PHE A 565 -8.41 16.69 -6.68
N HIS A 566 -7.20 17.12 -7.00
CA HIS A 566 -6.79 17.44 -8.35
C HIS A 566 -5.31 17.12 -8.53
N THR A 567 -5.00 16.36 -9.58
CA THR A 567 -3.64 16.03 -10.01
C THR A 567 -3.45 16.51 -11.45
N ALA A 568 -2.37 17.24 -11.69
CA ALA A 568 -1.91 17.61 -13.02
C ALA A 568 -0.54 16.98 -13.25
N ALA A 569 -0.48 16.01 -14.14
CA ALA A 569 0.73 15.25 -14.45
C ALA A 569 1.37 15.71 -15.77
N LYS A 570 2.70 15.63 -15.83
CA LYS A 570 3.50 15.70 -17.05
C LYS A 570 4.26 14.39 -17.21
N ASN A 571 4.34 13.88 -18.43
CA ASN A 571 4.88 12.55 -18.73
C ASN A 571 4.16 11.48 -17.90
N TYR A 572 2.84 11.51 -17.92
CA TYR A 572 2.00 10.54 -17.23
C TYR A 572 2.33 9.13 -17.70
N PHE A 573 2.72 8.25 -16.77
CA PHE A 573 3.06 6.88 -17.09
C PHE A 573 1.82 6.02 -17.27
N ASP A 574 1.83 5.29 -18.38
CA ASP A 574 0.87 4.27 -18.72
C ASP A 574 1.58 3.12 -19.44
N HIS A 575 0.87 2.13 -19.91
CA HIS A 575 1.44 0.99 -20.62
C HIS A 575 0.53 0.55 -21.75
N ASP A 576 1.11 -0.17 -22.68
CA ASP A 576 0.49 -0.87 -23.80
C ASP A 576 0.76 -2.36 -23.63
N VAL A 577 -0.06 -3.21 -24.22
CA VAL A 577 0.03 -4.66 -24.11
C VAL A 577 0.35 -5.28 -25.46
N LEU A 578 1.24 -6.25 -25.51
CA LEU A 578 1.52 -7.01 -26.71
C LEU A 578 0.41 -8.02 -27.01
N GLY A 579 -0.54 -7.61 -27.82
CA GLY A 579 -1.68 -8.46 -28.20
C GLY A 579 -2.49 -8.90 -26.98
N ASN A 580 -2.67 -10.21 -26.79
CA ASN A 580 -3.35 -10.78 -25.62
C ASN A 580 -2.36 -11.39 -24.61
N SER A 581 -1.09 -10.94 -24.63
CA SER A 581 -0.10 -11.40 -23.66
C SER A 581 -0.11 -10.55 -22.40
N ASN A 582 0.61 -10.97 -21.36
CA ASN A 582 0.92 -10.16 -20.19
C ASN A 582 2.23 -9.36 -20.34
N ILE A 583 2.64 -9.07 -21.58
CA ILE A 583 3.86 -8.30 -21.85
C ILE A 583 3.47 -6.83 -21.99
N PHE A 584 3.89 -6.02 -21.03
CA PHE A 584 3.61 -4.59 -20.97
C PHE A 584 4.75 -3.76 -21.56
N PHE A 585 4.39 -2.77 -22.37
CA PHE A 585 5.30 -1.76 -22.90
C PHE A 585 4.97 -0.40 -22.30
N PRO A 586 5.80 0.13 -21.39
CA PRO A 586 5.58 1.43 -20.81
C PRO A 586 5.53 2.54 -21.86
N LEU A 587 4.61 3.48 -21.69
CA LEU A 587 4.47 4.67 -22.49
C LEU A 587 4.27 5.90 -21.59
N THR A 588 4.37 7.08 -22.16
CA THR A 588 3.97 8.32 -21.48
C THR A 588 3.00 9.11 -22.32
N ILE A 589 2.01 9.68 -21.66
CA ILE A 589 1.14 10.71 -22.20
C ILE A 589 1.69 12.06 -21.78
N ALA A 590 1.83 13.00 -22.71
CA ALA A 590 2.52 14.28 -22.45
C ALA A 590 1.96 15.04 -21.24
N ARG A 591 0.66 14.97 -21.02
CA ARG A 591 -0.03 15.56 -19.87
C ARG A 591 -1.22 14.70 -19.46
N ALA A 592 -1.48 14.62 -18.15
CA ALA A 592 -2.74 14.11 -17.63
C ALA A 592 -3.36 15.07 -16.62
N ARG A 593 -4.66 14.97 -16.45
CA ARG A 593 -5.43 15.67 -15.45
C ARG A 593 -6.42 14.73 -14.82
N ILE A 594 -6.28 14.52 -13.52
CA ILE A 594 -7.18 13.68 -12.74
C ILE A 594 -7.77 14.51 -11.63
N HIS A 595 -9.09 14.53 -11.49
CA HIS A 595 -9.75 15.30 -10.45
C HIS A 595 -11.10 14.69 -10.06
N GLY A 596 -11.49 14.92 -8.83
CA GLY A 596 -12.75 14.33 -8.36
C GLY A 596 -13.04 14.56 -6.89
N TRP A 597 -14.05 13.87 -6.41
CA TRP A 597 -14.49 13.84 -5.02
C TRP A 597 -14.42 12.42 -4.48
N GLU A 598 -13.87 12.31 -3.28
CA GLU A 598 -13.89 11.08 -2.49
C GLU A 598 -14.71 11.30 -1.23
N THR A 599 -15.44 10.28 -0.80
CA THR A 599 -16.21 10.33 0.44
C THR A 599 -16.14 8.97 1.12
N THR A 600 -15.83 8.97 2.42
CA THR A 600 -15.95 7.81 3.29
C THR A 600 -16.95 8.09 4.40
N LEU A 601 -17.73 7.07 4.77
CA LEU A 601 -18.61 7.11 5.93
C LEU A 601 -18.39 5.86 6.76
N ARG A 602 -18.11 6.03 8.03
CA ARG A 602 -17.96 4.94 9.01
C ARG A 602 -18.94 5.14 10.15
N SER A 603 -19.70 4.08 10.50
CA SER A 603 -20.56 4.10 11.66
C SER A 603 -19.79 3.72 12.94
N PRO A 604 -20.26 4.15 14.12
CA PRO A 604 -19.90 3.47 15.37
C PRO A 604 -20.43 2.04 15.37
N ARG A 605 -20.07 1.25 16.37
CA ARG A 605 -20.71 -0.05 16.61
C ARG A 605 -22.14 0.16 17.12
N ILE A 606 -23.10 0.15 16.23
CA ILE A 606 -24.54 0.31 16.53
C ILE A 606 -24.98 -0.89 17.36
N ALA A 607 -25.57 -0.62 18.53
CA ALA A 607 -25.95 -1.63 19.54
C ALA A 607 -24.81 -2.62 19.88
N GLY A 608 -23.54 -2.19 19.78
CA GLY A 608 -22.37 -2.99 20.06
C GLY A 608 -22.06 -4.11 19.04
N ARG A 609 -22.81 -4.20 17.94
CA ARG A 609 -22.77 -5.35 17.02
C ARG A 609 -22.63 -4.99 15.55
N LEU A 610 -23.36 -3.98 15.07
CA LEU A 610 -23.39 -3.61 13.65
C LEU A 610 -22.44 -2.46 13.38
N GLN A 611 -21.60 -2.59 12.38
CA GLN A 611 -20.78 -1.52 11.83
C GLN A 611 -21.05 -1.41 10.33
N LEU A 612 -21.20 -0.19 9.84
CA LEU A 612 -21.47 0.15 8.45
C LEU A 612 -20.32 0.99 7.90
N TYR A 613 -20.01 0.81 6.64
CA TYR A 613 -19.05 1.64 5.93
C TYR A 613 -19.52 1.97 4.52
N LEU A 614 -18.97 3.05 3.97
CA LEU A 614 -19.13 3.46 2.58
C LEU A 614 -17.82 4.11 2.13
N ALA A 615 -17.37 3.75 0.94
CA ALA A 615 -16.29 4.39 0.20
C ALA A 615 -16.83 4.74 -1.19
N TYR A 616 -16.82 6.03 -1.54
CA TYR A 616 -17.34 6.54 -2.80
C TYR A 616 -16.35 7.49 -3.44
N SER A 617 -16.19 7.41 -4.76
CA SER A 617 -15.48 8.40 -5.55
C SER A 617 -16.25 8.77 -6.81
N HIS A 618 -16.16 10.05 -7.18
CA HIS A 618 -16.56 10.57 -8.47
C HIS A 618 -15.35 11.26 -9.08
N GLN A 619 -14.86 10.80 -10.24
CA GLN A 619 -13.62 11.30 -10.80
C GLN A 619 -13.64 11.38 -12.32
N TYR A 620 -12.70 12.17 -12.84
CA TYR A 620 -12.35 12.29 -14.25
C TYR A 620 -10.86 12.06 -14.40
N ALA A 621 -10.48 11.08 -15.22
CA ALA A 621 -9.10 10.81 -15.60
C ALA A 621 -8.93 11.10 -17.10
N GLN A 622 -8.09 12.08 -17.45
CA GLN A 622 -7.99 12.60 -18.80
C GLN A 622 -6.53 12.86 -19.19
N GLY A 623 -6.18 12.43 -20.41
CA GLY A 623 -4.90 12.68 -21.06
C GLY A 623 -4.97 13.82 -22.09
N ALA A 624 -3.83 14.39 -22.45
CA ALA A 624 -3.72 15.38 -23.50
C ALA A 624 -2.30 15.46 -24.08
N GLY A 625 -2.21 15.74 -25.38
CA GLY A 625 -0.94 15.83 -26.11
C GLY A 625 -0.46 14.49 -26.63
N GLY A 626 0.78 14.43 -27.11
CA GLY A 626 1.33 13.23 -27.74
C GLY A 626 1.57 12.09 -26.76
N VAL A 627 1.52 10.87 -27.28
CA VAL A 627 1.94 9.64 -26.61
C VAL A 627 3.35 9.30 -27.08
N THR A 628 4.21 8.87 -26.16
CA THR A 628 5.61 8.49 -26.45
C THR A 628 5.91 7.14 -25.80
N GLY A 629 6.51 6.23 -26.52
CA GLY A 629 6.78 4.85 -26.09
C GLY A 629 5.63 3.92 -26.47
N GLY A 630 5.64 2.70 -25.93
CA GLY A 630 4.66 1.66 -26.28
C GLY A 630 4.79 1.14 -27.71
N LEU A 631 3.85 0.29 -28.12
CA LEU A 631 3.64 -0.17 -29.50
C LEU A 631 2.25 0.24 -30.00
N THR A 632 1.70 1.29 -29.41
CA THR A 632 0.33 1.73 -29.64
C THR A 632 0.17 2.41 -31.00
N ASP A 633 -0.95 2.20 -31.64
CA ASP A 633 -1.46 2.94 -32.78
C ASP A 633 -2.45 4.05 -32.37
N PHE A 634 -2.62 4.28 -31.06
CA PHE A 634 -3.46 5.33 -30.53
C PHE A 634 -3.00 6.72 -30.99
N GLU A 635 -3.85 7.40 -31.75
CA GLU A 635 -3.66 8.76 -32.19
C GLU A 635 -4.45 9.72 -31.29
N PRO A 636 -3.82 10.43 -30.35
CA PRO A 636 -4.53 11.40 -29.52
C PRO A 636 -5.07 12.55 -30.37
N PRO A 637 -6.19 13.18 -29.97
CA PRO A 637 -6.73 14.33 -30.69
C PRO A 637 -5.72 15.50 -30.73
N ASP A 638 -5.68 16.22 -31.84
CA ASP A 638 -4.77 17.37 -32.07
C ASP A 638 -4.85 18.45 -30.98
N SER A 639 -5.97 18.54 -30.30
CA SER A 639 -6.22 19.49 -29.22
C SER A 639 -7.27 18.99 -28.23
N GLY A 640 -7.20 19.46 -26.98
CA GLY A 640 -8.14 19.10 -25.91
C GLY A 640 -7.68 17.94 -25.07
N TYR A 641 -8.60 17.35 -24.33
CA TYR A 641 -8.40 16.20 -23.48
C TYR A 641 -9.19 15.00 -24.02
N PHE A 642 -8.62 13.82 -23.93
CA PHE A 642 -9.29 12.53 -24.10
C PHE A 642 -9.38 11.81 -22.75
N PHE A 643 -10.26 10.84 -22.61
CA PHE A 643 -10.33 10.03 -21.39
C PHE A 643 -9.23 8.98 -21.39
N LEU A 644 -8.66 8.73 -20.20
CA LEU A 644 -7.79 7.58 -19.99
C LEU A 644 -8.65 6.31 -19.90
N ASP A 645 -8.10 5.16 -20.25
CA ASP A 645 -8.79 3.87 -20.21
C ASP A 645 -9.38 3.55 -18.82
N HIS A 646 -8.69 3.94 -17.75
CA HIS A 646 -9.12 3.78 -16.36
C HIS A 646 -10.08 4.89 -15.87
N ASP A 647 -10.69 5.66 -16.77
CA ASP A 647 -11.69 6.66 -16.41
C ASP A 647 -13.03 5.98 -16.08
N GLN A 648 -13.22 5.63 -14.83
CA GLN A 648 -14.52 5.24 -14.25
C GLN A 648 -15.07 6.38 -13.42
N ARG A 649 -16.21 6.94 -13.84
CA ARG A 649 -16.79 8.15 -13.23
C ARG A 649 -17.15 7.96 -11.78
N ASP A 650 -17.89 6.90 -11.50
CA ASP A 650 -18.42 6.62 -10.17
C ASP A 650 -17.97 5.26 -9.71
N THR A 651 -17.33 5.20 -8.56
CA THR A 651 -16.97 3.96 -7.87
C THR A 651 -17.55 4.02 -6.46
N LEU A 652 -18.31 3.01 -6.08
CA LEU A 652 -18.91 2.90 -4.76
C LEU A 652 -18.66 1.50 -4.19
N SER A 653 -18.16 1.45 -2.97
CA SER A 653 -18.16 0.26 -2.13
C SER A 653 -18.89 0.58 -0.83
N THR A 654 -19.83 -0.25 -0.45
CA THR A 654 -20.54 -0.10 0.82
C THR A 654 -20.86 -1.46 1.42
N GLY A 655 -20.73 -1.56 2.72
CA GLY A 655 -20.94 -2.83 3.36
C GLY A 655 -21.17 -2.74 4.87
N PHE A 656 -21.17 -3.91 5.48
CA PHE A 656 -21.44 -4.06 6.89
C PHE A 656 -20.61 -5.18 7.53
N TYR A 657 -20.39 -5.04 8.82
CA TYR A 657 -20.01 -6.10 9.74
C TYR A 657 -21.09 -6.22 10.83
N LEU A 658 -21.56 -7.44 11.11
CA LEU A 658 -22.55 -7.74 12.13
C LEU A 658 -22.05 -8.85 13.06
N GLY A 659 -21.77 -8.51 14.31
CA GLY A 659 -21.54 -9.49 15.36
C GLY A 659 -22.82 -10.21 15.75
N LEU A 660 -22.86 -11.52 15.59
CA LEU A 660 -23.98 -12.39 15.91
C LEU A 660 -23.76 -13.12 17.26
N PRO A 661 -24.83 -13.67 17.87
CA PRO A 661 -24.69 -14.53 19.04
C PRO A 661 -23.75 -15.72 18.81
N TRP A 662 -23.31 -16.34 19.92
CA TRP A 662 -22.49 -17.59 19.92
C TRP A 662 -21.17 -17.44 19.16
N ARG A 663 -20.46 -16.31 19.29
CA ARG A 663 -19.18 -16.02 18.63
C ARG A 663 -19.26 -16.16 17.10
N SER A 664 -20.40 -15.79 16.51
CA SER A 664 -20.60 -15.76 15.06
C SER A 664 -20.60 -14.33 14.55
N TRP A 665 -20.37 -14.17 13.26
CA TRP A 665 -20.46 -12.88 12.58
C TRP A 665 -20.92 -13.04 11.14
N ALA A 666 -21.42 -11.96 10.58
CA ALA A 666 -21.71 -11.81 9.17
C ALA A 666 -21.10 -10.51 8.66
N SER A 667 -20.65 -10.51 7.42
CA SER A 667 -20.22 -9.32 6.71
C SER A 667 -20.67 -9.36 5.27
N GLY A 668 -20.73 -8.23 4.63
CA GLY A 668 -21.04 -8.16 3.21
C GLY A 668 -20.66 -6.83 2.62
N ASN A 669 -20.43 -6.85 1.32
CA ASN A 669 -20.09 -5.70 0.51
C ASN A 669 -20.95 -5.66 -0.76
N VAL A 670 -21.26 -4.45 -1.21
CA VAL A 670 -21.84 -4.14 -2.52
C VAL A 670 -20.86 -3.18 -3.20
N ALA A 671 -20.28 -3.60 -4.31
CA ALA A 671 -19.44 -2.78 -5.14
C ALA A 671 -20.17 -2.39 -6.43
N TYR A 672 -20.13 -1.09 -6.76
CA TYR A 672 -20.70 -0.52 -7.98
C TYR A 672 -19.62 0.27 -8.72
N GLY A 673 -19.59 0.10 -10.06
CA GLY A 673 -18.81 0.91 -10.99
C GLY A 673 -19.68 1.42 -12.11
N SER A 674 -19.45 2.66 -12.56
CA SER A 674 -20.17 3.24 -13.71
C SER A 674 -19.68 2.72 -15.06
N GLY A 675 -18.63 1.93 -15.09
CA GLY A 675 -17.95 1.40 -16.28
C GLY A 675 -16.73 2.23 -16.68
N PHE A 676 -15.66 1.55 -17.08
CA PHE A 676 -14.48 2.13 -17.72
C PHE A 676 -14.77 2.53 -19.16
N LEU A 677 -13.77 3.02 -19.91
CA LEU A 677 -13.94 3.31 -21.33
C LEU A 677 -14.31 2.04 -22.12
N ASP A 678 -15.11 2.23 -23.18
CA ASP A 678 -15.40 1.21 -24.17
C ASP A 678 -14.39 1.38 -25.33
N GLY A 679 -13.42 0.46 -25.41
CA GLY A 679 -12.29 0.61 -26.30
C GLY A 679 -11.47 1.88 -25.97
N ASP A 680 -11.11 2.62 -26.98
CA ASP A 680 -10.37 3.89 -26.85
C ASP A 680 -11.32 5.09 -26.60
N GLY A 681 -12.58 4.84 -26.28
CA GLY A 681 -13.59 5.83 -25.91
C GLY A 681 -14.19 6.60 -27.11
N PRO A 682 -14.89 7.73 -26.89
CA PRO A 682 -15.18 8.35 -25.61
C PRO A 682 -16.36 7.71 -24.82
N ALA A 683 -16.99 6.66 -25.35
CA ALA A 683 -18.07 5.95 -24.69
C ALA A 683 -17.53 5.17 -23.47
N HIS A 684 -18.40 4.88 -22.52
CA HIS A 684 -18.08 4.05 -21.36
C HIS A 684 -18.89 2.76 -21.40
N LEU A 685 -18.32 1.71 -20.86
CA LEU A 685 -19.00 0.43 -20.64
C LEU A 685 -20.20 0.59 -19.72
N SER A 686 -21.10 -0.41 -19.75
CA SER A 686 -22.31 -0.37 -18.92
C SER A 686 -21.97 -0.41 -17.42
N PRO A 687 -22.75 0.31 -16.59
CA PRO A 687 -22.63 0.20 -15.13
C PRO A 687 -22.80 -1.23 -14.62
N HIS A 688 -22.11 -1.57 -13.58
CA HIS A 688 -22.10 -2.91 -13.00
C HIS A 688 -22.17 -2.89 -11.48
N THR A 689 -22.61 -4.03 -10.92
CA THR A 689 -22.71 -4.20 -9.47
C THR A 689 -22.39 -5.64 -9.10
N THR A 690 -21.56 -5.83 -8.07
CA THR A 690 -21.31 -7.13 -7.44
C THR A 690 -21.74 -7.10 -5.98
N VAL A 691 -22.06 -8.28 -5.45
CA VAL A 691 -22.47 -8.48 -4.04
C VAL A 691 -21.70 -9.65 -3.49
N ASP A 692 -20.99 -9.40 -2.37
CA ASP A 692 -20.18 -10.36 -1.65
C ASP A 692 -20.70 -10.51 -0.23
N LEU A 693 -20.71 -11.73 0.30
CA LEU A 693 -21.14 -12.02 1.66
C LEU A 693 -20.19 -13.04 2.31
N ALA A 694 -19.96 -12.89 3.62
CA ALA A 694 -19.28 -13.90 4.42
C ALA A 694 -19.99 -14.13 5.75
N LEU A 695 -19.89 -15.36 6.22
CA LEU A 695 -20.37 -15.82 7.53
C LEU A 695 -19.24 -16.54 8.25
N GLY A 696 -19.01 -16.21 9.49
CA GLY A 696 -17.98 -16.84 10.30
C GLY A 696 -18.49 -17.24 11.68
N LYS A 697 -17.86 -18.27 12.25
CA LYS A 697 -18.14 -18.77 13.58
C LYS A 697 -16.89 -19.30 14.24
N SER A 698 -16.68 -18.92 15.52
CA SER A 698 -15.64 -19.49 16.37
C SER A 698 -16.23 -20.54 17.33
N PHE A 699 -15.51 -21.65 17.51
CA PHE A 699 -15.81 -22.72 18.45
C PHE A 699 -14.67 -22.76 19.47
N GLY A 700 -14.95 -22.26 20.67
CA GLY A 700 -13.90 -22.02 21.65
C GLY A 700 -12.95 -20.89 21.21
N GLU A 701 -11.69 -21.02 21.52
CA GLU A 701 -10.60 -20.11 21.12
C GLU A 701 -9.75 -20.69 19.99
N ASP A 702 -9.82 -22.01 19.83
CA ASP A 702 -8.94 -22.77 18.94
C ASP A 702 -9.47 -22.86 17.51
N TRP A 703 -10.77 -23.03 17.32
CA TRP A 703 -11.36 -23.27 16.01
C TRP A 703 -12.21 -22.12 15.51
N SER A 704 -12.07 -21.80 14.25
CA SER A 704 -13.03 -20.96 13.53
C SER A 704 -13.27 -21.47 12.11
N VAL A 705 -14.48 -21.26 11.63
CA VAL A 705 -14.90 -21.58 10.27
C VAL A 705 -15.49 -20.35 9.63
N GLN A 706 -15.30 -20.22 8.33
CA GLN A 706 -15.85 -19.15 7.51
C GLN A 706 -16.33 -19.71 6.19
N ILE A 707 -17.43 -19.17 5.67
CA ILE A 707 -17.86 -19.34 4.30
C ILE A 707 -18.02 -17.95 3.68
N ALA A 708 -17.45 -17.78 2.51
CA ALA A 708 -17.57 -16.53 1.72
C ALA A 708 -18.15 -16.86 0.35
N GLY A 709 -19.03 -16.00 -0.16
CA GLY A 709 -19.53 -16.00 -1.52
C GLY A 709 -19.20 -14.67 -2.18
N LEU A 710 -18.48 -14.73 -3.29
CA LEU A 710 -18.05 -13.57 -4.08
C LEU A 710 -18.87 -13.54 -5.36
N ASN A 711 -19.19 -12.34 -5.84
CA ASN A 711 -20.06 -12.11 -7.00
C ASN A 711 -21.31 -13.01 -6.97
N LEU A 712 -22.08 -12.96 -5.90
CA LEU A 712 -23.24 -13.86 -5.67
C LEU A 712 -24.27 -13.82 -6.78
N SER A 713 -24.40 -12.69 -7.46
CA SER A 713 -25.27 -12.53 -8.64
C SER A 713 -24.77 -13.32 -9.85
N ASN A 714 -23.51 -13.74 -9.87
CA ASN A 714 -22.80 -14.32 -11.00
C ASN A 714 -22.91 -13.46 -12.26
N HIS A 715 -22.85 -12.16 -12.09
CA HIS A 715 -22.91 -11.21 -13.18
C HIS A 715 -21.52 -11.09 -13.82
N ARG A 716 -21.35 -11.69 -14.99
CA ARG A 716 -20.14 -11.58 -15.82
C ARG A 716 -20.31 -10.37 -16.74
N TYR A 717 -19.59 -9.32 -16.46
CA TYR A 717 -19.56 -8.11 -17.28
C TYR A 717 -18.13 -7.84 -17.75
N LEU A 718 -18.03 -7.09 -18.83
CA LEU A 718 -16.77 -6.61 -19.35
C LEU A 718 -16.26 -5.50 -18.39
N LEU A 719 -15.10 -5.74 -17.82
CA LEU A 719 -14.45 -4.80 -16.89
C LEU A 719 -13.66 -3.75 -17.67
N ASP A 720 -12.86 -4.23 -18.62
CA ASP A 720 -12.02 -3.42 -19.50
C ASP A 720 -11.95 -4.07 -20.89
N ASN A 721 -11.82 -3.26 -21.94
CA ASN A 721 -11.66 -3.71 -23.33
C ASN A 721 -10.80 -2.76 -24.16
N SER A 722 -9.91 -2.03 -23.52
CA SER A 722 -8.94 -1.19 -24.23
C SER A 722 -8.02 -2.05 -25.07
N ASN A 723 -8.00 -1.83 -26.40
CA ASN A 723 -7.04 -2.50 -27.28
C ASN A 723 -5.64 -1.91 -27.17
N THR A 724 -5.55 -0.69 -26.67
CA THR A 724 -4.31 0.10 -26.62
C THR A 724 -3.60 -0.04 -25.29
N PHE A 725 -4.33 -0.07 -24.18
CA PHE A 725 -3.74 0.12 -22.85
C PHE A 725 -3.80 -1.12 -21.94
N GLY A 726 -4.78 -1.99 -22.04
CA GLY A 726 -4.93 -3.05 -21.03
C GLY A 726 -5.42 -4.41 -21.59
N GLY A 727 -5.94 -4.46 -22.82
CA GLY A 727 -6.56 -5.66 -23.36
C GLY A 727 -8.01 -5.82 -22.93
N THR A 728 -8.53 -7.05 -22.95
CA THR A 728 -9.92 -7.37 -22.65
C THR A 728 -10.01 -8.20 -21.38
N HIS A 729 -10.76 -7.73 -20.38
CA HIS A 729 -10.90 -8.40 -19.09
C HIS A 729 -12.36 -8.46 -18.63
N TYR A 730 -12.75 -9.60 -18.09
CA TYR A 730 -14.07 -9.84 -17.50
C TYR A 730 -13.95 -10.01 -16.00
N VAL A 731 -14.90 -9.44 -15.25
CA VAL A 731 -15.02 -9.67 -13.82
C VAL A 731 -15.07 -11.17 -13.51
N ASN A 732 -14.47 -11.57 -12.39
CA ASN A 732 -14.44 -12.96 -11.96
C ASN A 732 -15.87 -13.54 -11.76
N PRO A 733 -16.12 -14.80 -12.13
CA PRO A 733 -17.39 -15.48 -11.88
C PRO A 733 -17.65 -15.62 -10.38
N ARG A 734 -18.89 -16.02 -10.04
CA ARG A 734 -19.24 -16.34 -8.67
C ARG A 734 -18.32 -17.41 -8.10
N GLN A 735 -17.78 -17.11 -6.90
CA GLN A 735 -16.97 -18.04 -6.14
C GLN A 735 -17.63 -18.30 -4.79
N VAL A 736 -17.46 -19.51 -4.28
CA VAL A 736 -17.80 -19.88 -2.91
C VAL A 736 -16.55 -20.49 -2.29
N ILE A 737 -16.17 -19.99 -1.12
CA ILE A 737 -14.93 -20.37 -0.44
C ILE A 737 -15.30 -20.78 0.98
N PHE A 738 -14.83 -21.94 1.40
CA PHE A 738 -14.92 -22.44 2.77
C PHE A 738 -13.53 -22.43 3.38
N GLN A 739 -13.39 -21.90 4.60
CA GLN A 739 -12.12 -21.79 5.31
C GLN A 739 -12.28 -22.32 6.74
N VAL A 740 -11.29 -23.07 7.18
CA VAL A 740 -11.12 -23.54 8.55
C VAL A 740 -9.83 -22.98 9.11
N ARG A 741 -9.87 -22.52 10.34
CA ARG A 741 -8.70 -22.07 11.09
C ARG A 741 -8.62 -22.84 12.39
N TYR A 742 -7.43 -23.33 12.69
CA TYR A 742 -7.12 -24.02 13.93
C TYR A 742 -5.91 -23.40 14.61
N ARG A 743 -6.07 -23.00 15.85
CA ARG A 743 -4.99 -22.49 16.71
C ARG A 743 -4.61 -23.54 17.73
N PHE A 744 -3.33 -23.64 18.01
CA PHE A 744 -2.79 -24.56 19.01
C PHE A 744 -1.60 -23.91 19.72
N HIS A 745 -1.37 -24.33 20.96
CA HIS A 745 -0.21 -23.93 21.76
C HIS A 745 0.84 -25.04 21.77
N TYR A 746 2.12 -24.70 21.82
CA TYR A 746 3.25 -25.65 21.80
C TYR A 746 4.30 -25.34 22.87
#